data_bf10ab82138150a0048501199193018c
#
_entry.id   bf10ab82138150a0048501199193018c
#
_cell.length_a   1.000
_cell.length_b   1.000
_cell.length_c   1.000
_cell.angle_alpha   90.00
_cell.angle_beta   90.00
_cell.angle_gamma   90.00
#
_symmetry.space_group_name_H-M   'P 1'
#
loop_
_entity.id
_entity.type
_entity.pdbx_description
1 polymer ?
#
loop_
_entity_poly.entity_id
_entity_poly.type
_entity_poly.pdbx_seq_one_letter_code
_entity_poly.pdbx_strand_id
1 'polypeptide(L)'
;MPKHGRDGATEPGVAGRALDQDRAPSGRNAVLRAVGLVGVVVVWFVIAGLGGPAIGSLSSVQSNDQETFLPAGAESVAASEAARAFDDSGQLPAFVIFETDGGTASPDQLAAWGAYTESLAAQPVLTGRDGSLGTVGDYLVDGPPGRSVPVPLIPSEDGQAALVIVPLSEDKVTAVAADGQDALGDVVDALRTAGDAAAAGGSVHIAGPAGLIADLGAAFAGIDGLLLLVALSAVLLILFLVYRAVALPFVVLFTSISALAMAGGIVYLLAKNDVLTLNGQSQGILFILVVGAATDYGLLLVSRYREELTRVESTWTAITRAWRACLEPIAASAGTVIIGLLCLLLSDLNSNKGLGPVGAIGIASSFVAALTLLPALLMAGRWLFWPRIPRVAEHLGGAHAITHRARPGLWEKISVFVVRNPRKIWVVTVIALAVACAFVPTLKASGTSQTDVFLTDVDSIAGQDALSEHFPGGSGNPVVIIAPEAIAPDVVAAVAGIDGISGEPAVVTAAGTGPQAAGAPPLVVDGRVQIQATLSAAADSEGAEDAVRAVRAAAHAVPGADGRVLVGGNTAVLVDTTDTSVRDLKVIIPVVLVAVLIVLILLLRSLIAALLLVAATVLSFGSALGVSALMFNHVFDFPGADPAVPLFAFIFLVALGIDYSIFLMTRAREEVAFHGPHDGVMRGLAVTGGVITSAGIVLATTFAALAVIPILFLAQIAFIVAFGVLLDTFVVRTLLVPAAAIDMGWFTWWPIRPRPTKHQLAQRRPVSVGP
;
A
#
# COMPACT_ATOMS: atom_id res chain seq x y z
N MET A 1 92.74 20.02 -8.45
CA MET A 1 93.03 18.57 -8.57
C MET A 1 92.36 17.81 -7.45
N PRO A 2 91.89 16.65 -7.66
CA PRO A 2 91.06 16.02 -8.73
C PRO A 2 89.75 15.33 -8.21
N LYS A 3 88.79 15.14 -9.07
CA LYS A 3 88.35 13.91 -9.72
C LYS A 3 87.27 13.08 -9.03
N HIS A 4 86.23 12.80 -9.84
CA HIS A 4 85.40 11.63 -9.99
C HIS A 4 84.23 11.47 -8.95
N GLY A 5 83.03 11.24 -9.31
CA GLY A 5 82.44 10.68 -10.55
C GLY A 5 81.27 9.75 -10.17
N ARG A 6 80.28 9.76 -11.00
CA ARG A 6 79.32 8.66 -11.24
C ARG A 6 78.04 8.54 -10.43
N ASP A 7 77.03 8.71 -11.20
CA ASP A 7 75.90 7.78 -11.46
C ASP A 7 74.88 7.60 -10.34
N GLY A 8 73.81 8.28 -10.47
CA GLY A 8 72.54 8.00 -9.79
C GLY A 8 71.43 7.89 -10.82
N ALA A 9 71.05 6.69 -11.12
CA ALA A 9 69.95 6.39 -12.00
C ALA A 9 68.67 7.08 -11.55
N THR A 10 68.11 7.89 -12.39
CA THR A 10 66.75 8.37 -12.33
C THR A 10 65.77 7.20 -12.52
N GLU A 11 65.07 6.80 -11.48
CA GLU A 11 63.88 5.91 -11.61
C GLU A 11 62.77 6.67 -12.36
N PRO A 12 62.32 6.20 -13.53
CA PRO A 12 61.14 6.71 -14.18
C PRO A 12 59.97 5.83 -13.73
N GLY A 13 59.17 6.24 -12.74
CA GLY A 13 58.18 5.24 -12.38
C GLY A 13 56.94 5.64 -11.64
N VAL A 14 56.67 6.90 -11.28
CA VAL A 14 55.44 7.21 -10.51
C VAL A 14 54.53 8.24 -11.20
N ALA A 15 55.07 9.10 -12.05
CA ALA A 15 54.25 10.09 -12.78
C ALA A 15 53.44 9.48 -13.97
N GLY A 16 53.90 8.33 -14.52
CA GLY A 16 53.24 7.71 -15.69
C GLY A 16 51.99 6.90 -15.41
N ARG A 17 51.73 6.51 -14.14
CA ARG A 17 50.52 5.69 -13.83
C ARG A 17 49.24 6.49 -13.58
N ALA A 18 49.29 7.78 -13.33
CA ALA A 18 48.11 8.61 -13.10
C ALA A 18 47.50 9.15 -14.40
N LEU A 19 48.26 9.23 -15.48
CA LEU A 19 47.80 9.72 -16.79
C LEU A 19 47.26 8.61 -17.74
N ASP A 20 47.43 7.35 -17.35
CA ASP A 20 47.03 6.20 -18.22
C ASP A 20 45.55 5.75 -18.02
N GLN A 21 44.80 6.38 -17.10
CA GLN A 21 43.40 6.05 -16.89
C GLN A 21 42.40 6.79 -17.81
N ASP A 22 42.84 7.82 -18.52
CA ASP A 22 42.03 8.61 -19.47
C ASP A 22 42.32 8.28 -20.95
N ARG A 23 43.12 7.24 -21.25
CA ARG A 23 43.27 6.79 -22.64
C ARG A 23 41.96 6.21 -23.11
N ALA A 24 41.46 6.70 -24.26
CA ALA A 24 40.31 6.14 -24.94
C ALA A 24 40.46 4.62 -25.05
N PRO A 25 39.46 3.83 -24.66
CA PRO A 25 39.55 2.38 -24.68
C PRO A 25 39.91 1.92 -26.09
N SER A 26 40.82 0.91 -26.21
CA SER A 26 41.09 0.26 -27.48
C SER A 26 39.76 -0.12 -28.15
N GLY A 27 39.63 0.07 -29.46
CA GLY A 27 38.36 -0.06 -30.19
C GLY A 27 37.57 -1.36 -29.85
N ARG A 28 38.28 -2.46 -29.58
CA ARG A 28 37.67 -3.73 -29.14
C ARG A 28 36.97 -3.66 -27.78
N ASN A 29 37.54 -2.94 -26.81
CA ASN A 29 36.93 -2.76 -25.49
C ASN A 29 35.73 -1.79 -25.53
N ALA A 30 35.74 -0.83 -26.43
CA ALA A 30 34.60 0.08 -26.67
C ALA A 30 33.40 -0.67 -27.29
N VAL A 31 33.68 -1.55 -28.27
CA VAL A 31 32.64 -2.40 -28.89
C VAL A 31 32.05 -3.38 -27.88
N LEU A 32 32.87 -4.07 -27.09
CA LEU A 32 32.38 -5.00 -26.05
C LEU A 32 31.50 -4.29 -25.00
N ARG A 33 31.85 -3.07 -24.60
CA ARG A 33 31.03 -2.26 -23.68
C ARG A 33 29.71 -1.85 -24.32
N ALA A 34 29.72 -1.42 -25.60
CA ALA A 34 28.50 -1.06 -26.31
C ALA A 34 27.57 -2.27 -26.49
N VAL A 35 28.10 -3.44 -26.87
CA VAL A 35 27.34 -4.69 -27.00
C VAL A 35 26.74 -5.11 -25.64
N GLY A 36 27.50 -5.01 -24.53
CA GLY A 36 26.98 -5.31 -23.19
C GLY A 36 25.85 -4.38 -22.77
N LEU A 37 25.97 -3.07 -23.05
CA LEU A 37 24.91 -2.09 -22.76
C LEU A 37 23.63 -2.33 -23.58
N VAL A 38 23.81 -2.58 -24.90
CA VAL A 38 22.65 -2.95 -25.77
C VAL A 38 22.01 -4.23 -25.27
N GLY A 39 22.81 -5.24 -24.87
CA GLY A 39 22.32 -6.50 -24.30
C GLY A 39 21.45 -6.26 -23.05
N VAL A 40 21.89 -5.41 -22.12
CA VAL A 40 21.08 -5.04 -20.93
C VAL A 40 19.76 -4.39 -21.34
N VAL A 41 19.79 -3.44 -22.27
CA VAL A 41 18.56 -2.75 -22.72
C VAL A 41 17.62 -3.76 -23.39
N VAL A 42 18.14 -4.65 -24.26
CA VAL A 42 17.31 -5.68 -24.92
C VAL A 42 16.67 -6.62 -23.89
N VAL A 43 17.42 -7.07 -22.89
CA VAL A 43 16.87 -7.94 -21.81
C VAL A 43 15.72 -7.21 -21.10
N TRP A 44 15.87 -5.92 -20.79
CA TRP A 44 14.81 -5.15 -20.14
C TRP A 44 13.59 -4.91 -21.05
N PHE A 45 13.79 -4.75 -22.36
CA PHE A 45 12.66 -4.71 -23.31
C PHE A 45 11.90 -6.06 -23.35
N VAL A 46 12.62 -7.19 -23.28
CA VAL A 46 11.97 -8.51 -23.19
C VAL A 46 11.19 -8.64 -21.86
N ILE A 47 11.79 -8.24 -20.74
CA ILE A 47 11.12 -8.25 -19.43
C ILE A 47 9.87 -7.37 -19.47
N ALA A 48 9.97 -6.14 -20.01
CA ALA A 48 8.83 -5.23 -20.13
C ALA A 48 7.74 -5.77 -21.07
N GLY A 49 8.14 -6.42 -22.17
CA GLY A 49 7.21 -7.02 -23.13
C GLY A 49 6.46 -8.24 -22.60
N LEU A 50 7.09 -9.04 -21.73
CA LEU A 50 6.45 -10.19 -21.08
C LEU A 50 5.65 -9.77 -19.82
N GLY A 51 6.18 -8.83 -19.05
CA GLY A 51 5.56 -8.37 -17.80
C GLY A 51 4.43 -7.36 -18.01
N GLY A 52 4.44 -6.59 -19.12
CA GLY A 52 3.39 -5.62 -19.40
C GLY A 52 1.99 -6.23 -19.47
N PRO A 53 1.75 -7.26 -20.28
CA PRO A 53 0.47 -7.99 -20.30
C PRO A 53 0.10 -8.60 -18.95
N ALA A 54 1.08 -9.10 -18.19
CA ALA A 54 0.85 -9.66 -16.86
C ALA A 54 0.30 -8.62 -15.87
N ILE A 55 0.66 -7.33 -15.99
CA ILE A 55 0.08 -6.26 -15.18
C ILE A 55 -1.43 -6.17 -15.43
N GLY A 56 -1.85 -6.20 -16.70
CA GLY A 56 -3.28 -6.14 -17.05
C GLY A 56 -4.07 -7.40 -16.65
N SER A 57 -3.37 -8.49 -16.33
CA SER A 57 -3.99 -9.74 -15.87
C SER A 57 -3.91 -9.93 -14.35
N LEU A 58 -3.38 -8.96 -13.59
CA LEU A 58 -3.30 -9.08 -12.12
C LEU A 58 -4.69 -9.14 -11.48
N SER A 59 -5.66 -8.42 -12.02
CA SER A 59 -7.05 -8.44 -11.53
C SER A 59 -7.70 -9.82 -11.61
N SER A 60 -7.32 -10.66 -12.59
CA SER A 60 -7.87 -12.01 -12.75
C SER A 60 -7.34 -13.05 -11.72
N VAL A 61 -6.35 -12.67 -10.90
CA VAL A 61 -5.77 -13.53 -9.86
C VAL A 61 -5.92 -12.90 -8.45
N GLN A 62 -6.79 -11.89 -8.33
CA GLN A 62 -7.12 -11.26 -7.04
C GLN A 62 -8.20 -12.05 -6.32
N SER A 63 -8.11 -12.07 -4.99
CA SER A 63 -9.19 -12.46 -4.09
C SER A 63 -9.49 -11.26 -3.19
N ASN A 64 -10.73 -10.78 -3.23
CA ASN A 64 -11.21 -9.67 -2.42
C ASN A 64 -12.21 -10.13 -1.33
N ASP A 65 -12.32 -11.44 -1.10
CA ASP A 65 -13.13 -12.01 -0.05
C ASP A 65 -12.54 -11.71 1.34
N GLN A 66 -13.35 -11.14 2.22
CA GLN A 66 -12.93 -10.72 3.57
C GLN A 66 -12.53 -11.90 4.46
N GLU A 67 -13.18 -13.05 4.33
CA GLU A 67 -12.86 -14.25 5.12
C GLU A 67 -11.45 -14.77 4.78
N THR A 68 -11.03 -14.65 3.51
CA THR A 68 -9.69 -15.05 3.06
C THR A 68 -8.58 -14.21 3.71
N PHE A 69 -8.90 -13.01 4.21
CA PHE A 69 -7.93 -12.12 4.83
C PHE A 69 -7.65 -12.43 6.29
N LEU A 70 -8.57 -13.14 6.97
CA LEU A 70 -8.39 -13.57 8.36
C LEU A 70 -7.47 -14.80 8.48
N PRO A 71 -6.84 -14.98 9.65
CA PRO A 71 -6.09 -16.21 9.91
C PRO A 71 -7.06 -17.41 9.98
N ALA A 72 -6.63 -18.56 9.46
CA ALA A 72 -7.43 -19.81 9.53
C ALA A 72 -7.77 -20.24 10.97
N GLY A 73 -7.11 -19.68 11.97
CA GLY A 73 -7.40 -19.92 13.38
C GLY A 73 -8.37 -18.92 14.01
N ALA A 74 -8.91 -17.94 13.26
CA ALA A 74 -9.95 -17.05 13.77
C ALA A 74 -11.24 -17.82 14.02
N GLU A 75 -11.93 -17.48 15.08
CA GLU A 75 -13.18 -18.17 15.46
C GLU A 75 -14.26 -17.95 14.39
N SER A 76 -14.37 -16.76 13.85
CA SER A 76 -15.30 -16.43 12.78
C SER A 76 -15.09 -17.28 11.54
N VAL A 77 -13.83 -17.51 11.13
CA VAL A 77 -13.49 -18.38 9.99
C VAL A 77 -13.87 -19.84 10.27
N ALA A 78 -13.54 -20.35 11.47
CA ALA A 78 -13.90 -21.70 11.86
C ALA A 78 -15.44 -21.89 11.96
N ALA A 79 -16.15 -20.83 12.38
CA ALA A 79 -17.61 -20.83 12.41
C ALA A 79 -18.21 -20.83 11.00
N SER A 80 -17.66 -20.02 10.08
CA SER A 80 -18.08 -19.98 8.67
C SER A 80 -17.84 -21.31 7.96
N GLU A 81 -16.66 -21.93 8.15
CA GLU A 81 -16.38 -23.27 7.61
C GLU A 81 -17.37 -24.32 8.15
N ALA A 82 -17.67 -24.27 9.45
CA ALA A 82 -18.64 -25.16 10.04
C ALA A 82 -20.07 -24.88 9.57
N ALA A 83 -20.42 -23.61 9.33
CA ALA A 83 -21.72 -23.18 8.81
C ALA A 83 -21.97 -23.67 7.37
N ARG A 84 -20.93 -23.71 6.54
CA ARG A 84 -21.00 -24.26 5.16
C ARG A 84 -21.51 -25.70 5.11
N ALA A 85 -21.28 -26.49 6.16
CA ALA A 85 -21.83 -27.86 6.24
C ALA A 85 -23.34 -27.89 6.42
N PHE A 86 -23.99 -26.80 6.89
CA PHE A 86 -25.44 -26.65 7.03
C PHE A 86 -26.09 -26.09 5.78
N ASP A 87 -25.30 -25.40 4.94
CA ASP A 87 -25.72 -24.85 3.67
C ASP A 87 -24.75 -25.30 2.58
N ASP A 88 -25.04 -26.49 2.03
CA ASP A 88 -24.22 -27.12 0.97
C ASP A 88 -24.38 -26.40 -0.39
N SER A 89 -25.11 -25.27 -0.41
CA SER A 89 -25.50 -24.59 -1.64
C SER A 89 -24.48 -23.59 -2.15
N GLY A 90 -23.45 -23.19 -1.35
CA GLY A 90 -22.47 -22.17 -1.73
C GLY A 90 -23.17 -20.89 -2.21
N GLN A 91 -24.09 -20.35 -1.39
CA GLN A 91 -24.88 -19.18 -1.76
C GLN A 91 -24.12 -17.89 -1.53
N LEU A 92 -24.11 -17.02 -2.54
CA LEU A 92 -23.73 -15.63 -2.46
C LEU A 92 -25.00 -14.78 -2.68
N PRO A 93 -25.72 -14.37 -1.62
CA PRO A 93 -27.00 -13.69 -1.80
C PRO A 93 -26.82 -12.26 -2.33
N ALA A 94 -27.64 -11.90 -3.32
CA ALA A 94 -27.89 -10.53 -3.72
C ALA A 94 -29.25 -10.07 -3.15
N PHE A 95 -29.28 -8.88 -2.53
CA PHE A 95 -30.48 -8.27 -1.99
C PHE A 95 -30.97 -7.20 -2.95
N VAL A 96 -32.08 -7.46 -3.62
CA VAL A 96 -32.72 -6.47 -4.48
C VAL A 96 -33.78 -5.76 -3.65
N ILE A 97 -33.61 -4.47 -3.40
CA ILE A 97 -34.51 -3.67 -2.57
C ILE A 97 -35.23 -2.67 -3.47
N PHE A 98 -36.52 -2.77 -3.50
CA PHE A 98 -37.43 -1.81 -4.11
C PHE A 98 -37.90 -0.84 -3.06
N GLU A 99 -37.87 0.45 -3.34
CA GLU A 99 -38.30 1.52 -2.45
C GLU A 99 -39.21 2.49 -3.19
N THR A 100 -40.18 3.05 -2.49
CA THR A 100 -41.11 4.06 -3.03
C THR A 100 -40.57 5.47 -2.80
N ASP A 101 -40.86 6.42 -3.69
CA ASP A 101 -40.50 7.85 -3.51
C ASP A 101 -41.26 8.54 -2.37
N GLY A 102 -41.83 7.79 -1.46
CA GLY A 102 -42.59 8.22 -0.27
C GLY A 102 -44.00 7.64 -0.20
N GLY A 103 -44.36 7.24 0.99
CA GLY A 103 -45.63 6.58 1.27
C GLY A 103 -45.63 5.06 0.93
N THR A 104 -46.72 4.40 1.22
CA THR A 104 -46.87 2.94 1.03
C THR A 104 -46.91 2.57 -0.45
N ALA A 105 -46.31 1.43 -0.79
CA ALA A 105 -46.32 0.88 -2.16
C ALA A 105 -47.73 0.70 -2.71
N SER A 106 -47.94 1.21 -3.91
CA SER A 106 -49.23 1.04 -4.61
C SER A 106 -49.42 -0.40 -5.09
N PRO A 107 -50.67 -0.85 -5.30
CA PRO A 107 -50.94 -2.17 -5.86
C PRO A 107 -50.25 -2.43 -7.21
N ASP A 108 -50.07 -1.39 -8.04
CA ASP A 108 -49.41 -1.48 -9.32
C ASP A 108 -47.89 -1.68 -9.15
N GLN A 109 -47.27 -1.02 -8.16
CA GLN A 109 -45.87 -1.24 -7.80
C GLN A 109 -45.65 -2.65 -7.28
N LEU A 110 -46.46 -3.13 -6.33
CA LEU A 110 -46.34 -4.47 -5.82
C LEU A 110 -46.54 -5.54 -6.91
N ALA A 111 -47.44 -5.29 -7.88
CA ALA A 111 -47.63 -6.18 -9.04
C ALA A 111 -46.40 -6.17 -9.96
N ALA A 112 -45.77 -4.99 -10.20
CA ALA A 112 -44.54 -4.88 -11.01
C ALA A 112 -43.39 -5.59 -10.33
N TRP A 113 -43.17 -5.39 -9.02
CA TRP A 113 -42.14 -6.06 -8.23
C TRP A 113 -42.35 -7.58 -8.15
N GLY A 114 -43.63 -8.04 -8.06
CA GLY A 114 -43.95 -9.45 -8.16
C GLY A 114 -43.64 -10.05 -9.53
N ALA A 115 -43.94 -9.33 -10.62
CA ALA A 115 -43.59 -9.74 -11.98
C ALA A 115 -42.06 -9.81 -12.21
N TYR A 116 -41.30 -8.92 -11.55
CA TYR A 116 -39.85 -9.01 -11.54
C TYR A 116 -39.34 -10.34 -11.00
N THR A 117 -39.83 -10.78 -9.82
CA THR A 117 -39.42 -12.07 -9.23
C THR A 117 -39.76 -13.27 -10.11
N GLU A 118 -40.89 -13.25 -10.82
CA GLU A 118 -41.31 -14.31 -11.74
C GLU A 118 -40.44 -14.38 -13.01
N SER A 119 -39.96 -13.22 -13.48
CA SER A 119 -39.16 -13.11 -14.71
C SER A 119 -37.64 -13.18 -14.47
N LEU A 120 -37.21 -13.13 -13.21
CA LEU A 120 -35.80 -12.95 -12.82
C LEU A 120 -34.87 -13.99 -13.45
N ALA A 121 -35.22 -15.26 -13.39
CA ALA A 121 -34.40 -16.35 -13.93
C ALA A 121 -34.23 -16.29 -15.46
N ALA A 122 -35.13 -15.60 -16.17
CA ALA A 122 -35.09 -15.46 -17.62
C ALA A 122 -34.36 -14.17 -18.07
N GLN A 123 -33.93 -13.31 -17.13
CA GLN A 123 -33.24 -12.07 -17.49
C GLN A 123 -31.87 -12.37 -18.14
N PRO A 124 -31.57 -11.73 -19.27
CA PRO A 124 -30.31 -11.98 -19.96
C PRO A 124 -29.14 -11.33 -19.21
N VAL A 125 -28.06 -12.07 -19.02
CA VAL A 125 -26.78 -11.55 -18.55
C VAL A 125 -25.94 -11.16 -19.77
N LEU A 126 -25.65 -9.87 -19.91
CA LEU A 126 -24.90 -9.31 -21.03
C LEU A 126 -23.43 -9.20 -20.66
N THR A 127 -22.58 -10.09 -21.17
CA THR A 127 -21.14 -9.91 -21.07
C THR A 127 -20.66 -8.92 -22.14
N GLY A 128 -20.06 -7.84 -21.72
CA GLY A 128 -19.69 -6.70 -22.59
C GLY A 128 -18.70 -7.00 -23.72
N ARG A 129 -18.18 -8.23 -23.86
CA ARG A 129 -17.10 -8.58 -24.81
C ARG A 129 -17.41 -9.64 -25.84
N ASP A 130 -18.19 -10.68 -25.54
CA ASP A 130 -18.35 -11.81 -26.44
C ASP A 130 -19.79 -12.10 -26.87
N GLY A 131 -20.80 -11.36 -26.37
CA GLY A 131 -22.20 -11.54 -26.74
C GLY A 131 -22.78 -12.92 -26.40
N SER A 132 -22.08 -13.77 -25.65
CA SER A 132 -22.61 -15.04 -25.14
C SER A 132 -23.47 -14.73 -23.93
N LEU A 133 -24.75 -14.90 -24.14
CA LEU A 133 -25.78 -14.53 -23.17
C LEU A 133 -26.15 -15.78 -22.37
N GLY A 134 -25.76 -15.80 -21.13
CA GLY A 134 -26.44 -16.60 -20.12
C GLY A 134 -27.66 -15.86 -19.64
N THR A 135 -28.45 -16.52 -18.79
CA THR A 135 -29.54 -15.93 -18.04
C THR A 135 -29.18 -15.89 -16.56
N VAL A 136 -29.83 -15.02 -15.77
CA VAL A 136 -29.64 -14.98 -14.32
C VAL A 136 -29.94 -16.38 -13.72
N GLY A 137 -30.86 -17.13 -14.31
CA GLY A 137 -31.18 -18.50 -13.90
C GLY A 137 -30.02 -19.50 -13.96
N ASP A 138 -29.03 -19.26 -14.88
CA ASP A 138 -27.86 -20.12 -14.99
C ASP A 138 -26.89 -19.94 -13.80
N TYR A 139 -26.97 -18.80 -13.11
CA TYR A 139 -26.13 -18.43 -11.97
C TYR A 139 -26.80 -18.61 -10.62
N LEU A 140 -28.11 -19.00 -10.59
CA LEU A 140 -28.77 -19.33 -9.35
C LEU A 140 -28.23 -20.65 -8.79
N VAL A 141 -28.41 -20.80 -7.47
CA VAL A 141 -28.22 -22.09 -6.79
C VAL A 141 -29.14 -23.15 -7.38
N ASP A 142 -28.62 -24.37 -7.52
CA ASP A 142 -29.39 -25.48 -8.06
C ASP A 142 -30.53 -25.89 -7.10
N GLY A 143 -31.76 -25.71 -7.51
CA GLY A 143 -32.94 -26.19 -6.78
C GLY A 143 -33.11 -27.72 -6.88
N PRO A 144 -34.04 -28.29 -6.13
CA PRO A 144 -34.41 -29.68 -6.29
C PRO A 144 -34.75 -30.01 -7.75
N PRO A 145 -34.38 -31.19 -8.28
CA PRO A 145 -34.59 -31.53 -9.68
C PRO A 145 -36.00 -31.22 -10.17
N GLY A 146 -36.13 -30.32 -11.15
CA GLY A 146 -37.38 -29.92 -11.78
C GLY A 146 -38.15 -28.79 -11.06
N ARG A 147 -37.54 -28.10 -10.08
CA ARG A 147 -38.10 -26.90 -9.45
C ARG A 147 -37.11 -25.78 -9.48
N SER A 148 -37.52 -24.61 -9.97
CA SER A 148 -36.76 -23.35 -9.74
C SER A 148 -36.82 -22.99 -8.27
N VAL A 149 -35.72 -22.41 -7.74
CA VAL A 149 -35.71 -21.86 -6.37
C VAL A 149 -36.72 -20.69 -6.34
N PRO A 150 -37.74 -20.71 -5.47
CA PRO A 150 -38.65 -19.58 -5.38
C PRO A 150 -37.92 -18.38 -4.80
N VAL A 151 -38.03 -17.24 -5.47
CA VAL A 151 -37.50 -15.97 -5.01
C VAL A 151 -38.66 -15.10 -4.53
N PRO A 152 -39.00 -15.14 -3.23
CA PRO A 152 -40.16 -14.44 -2.71
C PRO A 152 -39.91 -12.93 -2.63
N LEU A 153 -40.96 -12.13 -2.88
CA LEU A 153 -41.04 -10.73 -2.54
C LEU A 153 -41.44 -10.58 -1.07
N ILE A 154 -40.60 -9.92 -0.28
CA ILE A 154 -40.82 -9.70 1.17
C ILE A 154 -41.10 -8.21 1.38
N PRO A 155 -42.35 -7.78 1.59
CA PRO A 155 -42.67 -6.39 1.86
C PRO A 155 -42.16 -5.98 3.26
N SER A 156 -41.75 -4.73 3.41
CA SER A 156 -41.37 -4.14 4.70
C SER A 156 -42.63 -3.93 5.60
N GLU A 157 -42.41 -3.84 6.91
CA GLU A 157 -43.52 -3.64 7.87
C GLU A 157 -44.21 -2.28 7.68
N ASP A 158 -43.50 -1.26 7.25
CA ASP A 158 -44.04 0.08 6.97
C ASP A 158 -44.70 0.17 5.58
N GLY A 159 -44.54 -0.86 4.76
CA GLY A 159 -45.09 -0.95 3.41
C GLY A 159 -44.46 -0.01 2.39
N GLN A 160 -43.31 0.58 2.70
CA GLN A 160 -42.60 1.54 1.82
C GLN A 160 -41.53 0.86 0.94
N ALA A 161 -41.08 -0.33 1.32
CA ALA A 161 -40.09 -1.10 0.58
C ALA A 161 -40.45 -2.56 0.42
N ALA A 162 -39.76 -3.26 -0.47
CA ALA A 162 -39.83 -4.71 -0.60
C ALA A 162 -38.44 -5.29 -0.91
N LEU A 163 -38.13 -6.40 -0.26
CA LEU A 163 -36.86 -7.11 -0.40
C LEU A 163 -37.07 -8.40 -1.23
N VAL A 164 -36.15 -8.63 -2.16
CA VAL A 164 -36.02 -9.86 -2.93
C VAL A 164 -34.62 -10.44 -2.68
N ILE A 165 -34.57 -11.64 -2.09
CA ILE A 165 -33.27 -12.31 -1.84
C ILE A 165 -32.99 -13.26 -3.01
N VAL A 166 -31.97 -12.94 -3.80
CA VAL A 166 -31.57 -13.73 -4.97
C VAL A 166 -30.41 -14.64 -4.58
N PRO A 167 -30.59 -15.97 -4.49
CA PRO A 167 -29.56 -16.90 -4.09
C PRO A 167 -28.65 -17.23 -5.28
N LEU A 168 -27.59 -16.45 -5.49
CA LEU A 168 -26.57 -16.73 -6.51
C LEU A 168 -25.68 -17.87 -6.04
N SER A 169 -25.23 -18.72 -6.98
CA SER A 169 -24.20 -19.73 -6.70
C SER A 169 -22.82 -19.10 -6.76
N GLU A 170 -22.11 -19.12 -5.63
CA GLU A 170 -20.75 -18.57 -5.52
C GLU A 170 -19.83 -19.18 -6.58
N ASP A 171 -19.81 -20.51 -6.72
CA ASP A 171 -18.99 -21.22 -7.71
C ASP A 171 -19.27 -20.79 -9.16
N LYS A 172 -20.54 -20.49 -9.48
CA LYS A 172 -20.92 -20.12 -10.83
C LYS A 172 -20.60 -18.65 -11.15
N VAL A 173 -20.83 -17.74 -10.21
CA VAL A 173 -20.60 -16.30 -10.43
C VAL A 173 -19.13 -15.92 -10.31
N THR A 174 -18.33 -16.66 -9.52
CA THR A 174 -16.89 -16.43 -9.38
C THR A 174 -16.05 -17.24 -10.37
N ALA A 175 -16.67 -18.13 -11.14
CA ALA A 175 -15.98 -18.87 -12.18
C ALA A 175 -15.37 -17.91 -13.23
N VAL A 176 -14.05 -17.95 -13.35
CA VAL A 176 -13.31 -17.08 -14.28
C VAL A 176 -13.57 -17.54 -15.71
N ALA A 177 -14.18 -16.69 -16.52
CA ALA A 177 -14.43 -16.92 -17.94
C ALA A 177 -13.12 -16.87 -18.76
N ALA A 178 -13.20 -17.21 -20.04
CA ALA A 178 -12.04 -17.24 -20.95
C ALA A 178 -11.36 -15.86 -21.14
N ASP A 179 -12.04 -14.77 -20.85
CA ASP A 179 -11.55 -13.39 -20.85
C ASP A 179 -10.83 -13.00 -19.56
N GLY A 180 -10.82 -13.86 -18.54
CA GLY A 180 -10.17 -13.64 -17.25
C GLY A 180 -10.98 -12.80 -16.25
N GLN A 181 -12.29 -12.60 -16.50
CA GLN A 181 -13.21 -11.95 -15.57
C GLN A 181 -14.21 -12.97 -15.03
N ASP A 182 -14.72 -12.75 -13.80
CA ASP A 182 -15.86 -13.48 -13.26
C ASP A 182 -17.18 -12.90 -13.78
N ALA A 183 -18.28 -13.63 -13.57
CA ALA A 183 -19.59 -13.23 -14.05
C ALA A 183 -20.36 -12.37 -13.03
N LEU A 184 -19.83 -12.16 -11.81
CA LEU A 184 -20.60 -11.56 -10.71
C LEU A 184 -21.05 -10.12 -11.05
N GLY A 185 -20.14 -9.30 -11.58
CA GLY A 185 -20.47 -7.93 -11.97
C GLY A 185 -21.55 -7.87 -13.04
N ASP A 186 -21.44 -8.70 -14.09
CA ASP A 186 -22.42 -8.78 -15.17
C ASP A 186 -23.79 -9.26 -14.68
N VAL A 187 -23.83 -10.21 -13.73
CA VAL A 187 -25.07 -10.71 -13.12
C VAL A 187 -25.73 -9.63 -12.26
N VAL A 188 -24.96 -8.92 -11.42
CA VAL A 188 -25.49 -7.81 -10.61
C VAL A 188 -26.00 -6.68 -11.49
N ASP A 189 -25.33 -6.35 -12.58
CA ASP A 189 -25.81 -5.35 -13.55
C ASP A 189 -27.08 -5.80 -14.27
N ALA A 190 -27.25 -7.10 -14.56
CA ALA A 190 -28.48 -7.64 -15.10
C ALA A 190 -29.64 -7.53 -14.09
N LEU A 191 -29.39 -7.83 -12.80
CA LEU A 191 -30.36 -7.66 -11.71
C LEU A 191 -30.79 -6.19 -11.58
N ARG A 192 -29.83 -5.26 -11.60
CA ARG A 192 -30.06 -3.82 -11.52
C ARG A 192 -30.90 -3.32 -12.71
N THR A 193 -30.50 -3.67 -13.94
CA THR A 193 -31.18 -3.24 -15.17
C THR A 193 -32.62 -3.75 -15.21
N ALA A 194 -32.86 -5.00 -14.82
CA ALA A 194 -34.20 -5.58 -14.75
C ALA A 194 -35.02 -4.94 -13.63
N GLY A 195 -34.38 -4.64 -12.48
CA GLY A 195 -35.01 -3.97 -11.35
C GLY A 195 -35.44 -2.55 -11.68
N ASP A 196 -34.60 -1.76 -12.35
CA ASP A 196 -34.93 -0.41 -12.84
C ASP A 196 -36.17 -0.41 -13.73
N ALA A 197 -36.27 -1.39 -14.63
CA ALA A 197 -37.45 -1.56 -15.48
C ALA A 197 -38.75 -1.90 -14.70
N ALA A 198 -38.61 -2.53 -13.53
CA ALA A 198 -39.70 -2.92 -12.65
C ALA A 198 -40.00 -1.93 -11.52
N ALA A 199 -39.17 -0.88 -11.35
CA ALA A 199 -39.25 0.07 -10.22
C ALA A 199 -40.60 0.83 -10.16
N ALA A 200 -41.30 1.00 -11.30
CA ALA A 200 -42.64 1.57 -11.41
C ALA A 200 -42.79 2.94 -10.72
N GLY A 201 -41.75 3.80 -10.85
CA GLY A 201 -41.73 5.14 -10.25
C GLY A 201 -41.15 5.23 -8.84
N GLY A 202 -40.52 4.18 -8.36
CA GLY A 202 -39.68 4.12 -7.17
C GLY A 202 -38.20 3.91 -7.56
N SER A 203 -37.36 3.61 -6.58
CA SER A 203 -35.95 3.22 -6.76
C SER A 203 -35.75 1.71 -6.58
N VAL A 204 -34.65 1.20 -7.15
CA VAL A 204 -34.20 -0.16 -6.90
C VAL A 204 -32.71 -0.13 -6.60
N HIS A 205 -32.30 -0.92 -5.62
CA HIS A 205 -30.90 -1.02 -5.20
C HIS A 205 -30.50 -2.47 -5.03
N ILE A 206 -29.25 -2.81 -5.37
CA ILE A 206 -28.71 -4.16 -5.19
C ILE A 206 -27.68 -4.14 -4.07
N ALA A 207 -28.09 -4.66 -2.91
CA ALA A 207 -27.24 -4.76 -1.71
C ALA A 207 -26.85 -6.23 -1.42
N GLY A 208 -26.37 -6.44 -0.21
CA GLY A 208 -25.89 -7.74 0.25
C GLY A 208 -24.50 -8.11 -0.24
N PRO A 209 -24.02 -9.31 0.12
CA PRO A 209 -22.64 -9.74 -0.22
C PRO A 209 -22.32 -9.66 -1.71
N ALA A 210 -23.23 -10.10 -2.57
CA ALA A 210 -23.03 -10.07 -4.02
C ALA A 210 -22.93 -8.65 -4.58
N GLY A 211 -23.83 -7.73 -4.14
CA GLY A 211 -23.79 -6.32 -4.55
C GLY A 211 -22.50 -5.63 -4.12
N LEU A 212 -22.10 -5.82 -2.87
CA LEU A 212 -20.88 -5.23 -2.30
C LEU A 212 -19.61 -5.71 -3.02
N ILE A 213 -19.48 -7.02 -3.28
CA ILE A 213 -18.33 -7.59 -3.98
C ILE A 213 -18.29 -7.11 -5.43
N ALA A 214 -19.45 -7.02 -6.10
CA ALA A 214 -19.53 -6.49 -7.47
C ALA A 214 -19.11 -5.01 -7.54
N ASP A 215 -19.63 -4.16 -6.65
CA ASP A 215 -19.26 -2.74 -6.59
C ASP A 215 -17.79 -2.55 -6.22
N LEU A 216 -17.25 -3.37 -5.31
CA LEU A 216 -15.83 -3.37 -4.97
C LEU A 216 -14.97 -3.79 -6.17
N GLY A 217 -15.38 -4.84 -6.89
CA GLY A 217 -14.77 -5.28 -8.13
C GLY A 217 -14.77 -4.17 -9.20
N ALA A 218 -15.92 -3.51 -9.40
CA ALA A 218 -16.06 -2.38 -10.31
C ALA A 218 -15.17 -1.18 -9.90
N ALA A 219 -15.09 -0.88 -8.60
CA ALA A 219 -14.22 0.16 -8.07
C ALA A 219 -12.73 -0.12 -8.36
N PHE A 220 -12.31 -1.38 -8.40
CA PHE A 220 -10.92 -1.75 -8.75
C PHE A 220 -10.71 -1.93 -10.26
N ALA A 221 -11.68 -2.43 -11.03
CA ALA A 221 -11.51 -2.78 -12.44
C ALA A 221 -11.21 -1.58 -13.38
N GLY A 222 -11.78 -0.39 -13.09
CA GLY A 222 -11.56 0.82 -13.90
C GLY A 222 -10.32 1.62 -13.51
N ILE A 223 -9.72 1.31 -12.38
CA ILE A 223 -8.77 2.18 -11.66
C ILE A 223 -7.33 1.94 -12.06
N ASP A 224 -6.95 0.71 -12.42
CA ASP A 224 -5.56 0.37 -12.72
C ASP A 224 -4.95 1.28 -13.79
N GLY A 225 -5.68 1.54 -14.87
CA GLY A 225 -5.26 2.44 -15.93
C GLY A 225 -5.25 3.90 -15.50
N LEU A 226 -6.28 4.35 -14.79
CA LEU A 226 -6.43 5.74 -14.33
C LEU A 226 -5.41 6.08 -13.24
N LEU A 227 -5.28 5.24 -12.23
CA LEU A 227 -4.30 5.39 -11.15
C LEU A 227 -2.89 5.50 -11.72
N LEU A 228 -2.52 4.56 -12.59
CA LEU A 228 -1.21 4.54 -13.20
C LEU A 228 -0.98 5.78 -14.09
N LEU A 229 -1.97 6.20 -14.87
CA LEU A 229 -1.91 7.40 -15.70
C LEU A 229 -1.72 8.66 -14.84
N VAL A 230 -2.49 8.82 -13.77
CA VAL A 230 -2.41 9.98 -12.86
C VAL A 230 -1.05 9.99 -12.16
N ALA A 231 -0.63 8.86 -11.58
CA ALA A 231 0.64 8.74 -10.89
C ALA A 231 1.83 9.04 -11.84
N LEU A 232 1.86 8.42 -13.03
CA LEU A 232 2.94 8.64 -14.00
C LEU A 232 2.96 10.06 -14.53
N SER A 233 1.78 10.66 -14.77
CA SER A 233 1.68 12.06 -15.23
C SER A 233 2.15 13.04 -14.18
N ALA A 234 1.77 12.85 -12.92
CA ALA A 234 2.20 13.67 -11.80
C ALA A 234 3.73 13.55 -11.57
N VAL A 235 4.25 12.32 -11.58
CA VAL A 235 5.69 12.05 -11.49
C VAL A 235 6.44 12.69 -12.65
N LEU A 236 5.96 12.54 -13.88
CA LEU A 236 6.57 13.14 -15.08
C LEU A 236 6.66 14.65 -14.95
N LEU A 237 5.57 15.31 -14.51
CA LEU A 237 5.54 16.76 -14.29
C LEU A 237 6.59 17.20 -13.27
N ILE A 238 6.68 16.49 -12.14
CA ILE A 238 7.64 16.83 -11.09
C ILE A 238 9.07 16.58 -11.57
N LEU A 239 9.33 15.50 -12.30
CA LEU A 239 10.65 15.22 -12.87
C LEU A 239 11.07 16.31 -13.86
N PHE A 240 10.16 16.89 -14.66
CA PHE A 240 10.45 18.04 -15.51
C PHE A 240 10.88 19.26 -14.67
N LEU A 241 10.18 19.54 -13.57
CA LEU A 241 10.48 20.65 -12.68
C LEU A 241 11.84 20.48 -11.98
N VAL A 242 12.13 19.25 -11.55
CA VAL A 242 13.35 18.90 -10.80
C VAL A 242 14.59 18.85 -11.72
N TYR A 243 14.53 18.07 -12.78
CA TYR A 243 15.68 17.89 -13.68
C TYR A 243 15.90 19.11 -14.58
N ARG A 244 14.84 19.83 -14.90
CA ARG A 244 14.87 20.94 -15.87
C ARG A 244 15.53 20.51 -17.20
N ALA A 245 15.22 19.30 -17.63
CA ALA A 245 15.71 18.63 -18.82
C ALA A 245 14.51 17.97 -19.51
N VAL A 246 14.55 17.83 -20.84
CA VAL A 246 13.43 17.30 -21.60
C VAL A 246 13.48 15.77 -21.68
N ALA A 247 14.62 15.19 -22.02
CA ALA A 247 14.74 13.75 -22.26
C ALA A 247 14.84 12.91 -20.97
N LEU A 248 15.44 13.48 -19.93
CA LEU A 248 15.77 12.75 -18.71
C LEU A 248 14.54 12.22 -17.92
N PRO A 249 13.45 12.99 -17.78
CA PRO A 249 12.22 12.49 -17.16
C PRO A 249 11.69 11.21 -17.82
N PHE A 250 11.71 11.15 -19.14
CA PHE A 250 11.24 9.97 -19.89
C PHE A 250 12.15 8.75 -19.65
N VAL A 251 13.46 8.95 -19.56
CA VAL A 251 14.42 7.87 -19.27
C VAL A 251 14.17 7.27 -17.87
N VAL A 252 13.95 8.13 -16.87
CA VAL A 252 13.65 7.67 -15.51
C VAL A 252 12.29 7.00 -15.46
N LEU A 253 11.27 7.59 -16.08
CA LEU A 253 9.91 7.02 -16.11
C LEU A 253 9.88 5.67 -16.83
N PHE A 254 10.59 5.54 -17.96
CA PHE A 254 10.74 4.26 -18.67
C PHE A 254 11.39 3.19 -17.77
N THR A 255 12.39 3.58 -16.95
CA THR A 255 13.01 2.68 -15.97
C THR A 255 12.00 2.23 -14.91
N SER A 256 11.15 3.15 -14.42
CA SER A 256 10.11 2.84 -13.43
C SER A 256 9.03 1.91 -13.99
N ILE A 257 8.57 2.15 -15.23
CA ILE A 257 7.59 1.29 -15.91
C ILE A 257 8.18 -0.11 -16.15
N SER A 258 9.47 -0.19 -16.54
CA SER A 258 10.14 -1.48 -16.72
C SER A 258 10.29 -2.25 -15.40
N ALA A 259 10.56 -1.53 -14.29
CA ALA A 259 10.58 -2.12 -12.94
C ALA A 259 9.20 -2.65 -12.55
N LEU A 260 8.14 -1.90 -12.85
CA LEU A 260 6.77 -2.30 -12.59
C LEU A 260 6.38 -3.54 -13.42
N ALA A 261 6.77 -3.61 -14.68
CA ALA A 261 6.53 -4.77 -15.53
C ALA A 261 7.22 -6.03 -14.98
N MET A 262 8.45 -5.90 -14.49
CA MET A 262 9.15 -7.00 -13.83
C MET A 262 8.45 -7.43 -12.54
N ALA A 263 8.08 -6.48 -11.69
CA ALA A 263 7.40 -6.75 -10.43
C ALA A 263 6.03 -7.40 -10.64
N GLY A 264 5.19 -6.79 -11.51
CA GLY A 264 3.87 -7.31 -11.83
C GLY A 264 3.91 -8.71 -12.45
N GLY A 265 4.88 -8.95 -13.36
CA GLY A 265 5.07 -10.28 -13.94
C GLY A 265 5.45 -11.36 -12.91
N ILE A 266 6.33 -11.02 -11.94
CA ILE A 266 6.70 -11.96 -10.87
C ILE A 266 5.51 -12.20 -9.93
N VAL A 267 4.82 -11.14 -9.51
CA VAL A 267 3.65 -11.22 -8.61
C VAL A 267 2.53 -12.03 -9.27
N TYR A 268 2.23 -11.77 -10.55
CA TYR A 268 1.24 -12.54 -11.31
C TYR A 268 1.55 -14.03 -11.34
N LEU A 269 2.82 -14.39 -11.63
CA LEU A 269 3.22 -15.79 -11.65
C LEU A 269 3.11 -16.48 -10.30
N LEU A 270 3.42 -15.77 -9.21
CA LEU A 270 3.32 -16.29 -7.85
C LEU A 270 1.87 -16.42 -7.41
N ALA A 271 1.03 -15.43 -7.70
CA ALA A 271 -0.40 -15.48 -7.39
C ALA A 271 -1.11 -16.58 -8.18
N LYS A 272 -0.84 -16.69 -9.48
CA LYS A 272 -1.40 -17.75 -10.33
C LYS A 272 -1.08 -19.19 -9.88
N ASN A 273 0.01 -19.37 -9.14
CA ASN A 273 0.42 -20.68 -8.61
C ASN A 273 0.12 -20.80 -7.12
N ASP A 274 -0.79 -20.01 -6.57
CA ASP A 274 -1.22 -20.02 -5.17
C ASP A 274 -0.09 -19.89 -4.13
N VAL A 275 1.04 -19.26 -4.53
CA VAL A 275 2.18 -19.04 -3.63
C VAL A 275 1.96 -17.81 -2.77
N LEU A 276 1.19 -16.82 -3.28
CA LEU A 276 0.80 -15.62 -2.54
C LEU A 276 -0.62 -15.19 -2.90
N THR A 277 -1.32 -14.62 -1.93
CA THR A 277 -2.62 -13.98 -2.14
C THR A 277 -2.45 -12.53 -2.56
N LEU A 278 -3.20 -12.09 -3.56
CA LEU A 278 -3.21 -10.72 -4.05
C LEU A 278 -4.63 -10.18 -3.92
N ASN A 279 -4.75 -8.94 -3.43
CA ASN A 279 -6.00 -8.19 -3.45
C ASN A 279 -5.81 -6.84 -4.16
N GLY A 280 -6.90 -6.17 -4.49
CA GLY A 280 -6.87 -4.89 -5.21
C GLY A 280 -6.08 -3.80 -4.47
N GLN A 281 -6.16 -3.76 -3.14
CA GLN A 281 -5.40 -2.82 -2.31
C GLN A 281 -3.89 -3.05 -2.45
N SER A 282 -3.44 -4.30 -2.35
CA SER A 282 -2.02 -4.66 -2.49
C SER A 282 -1.48 -4.37 -3.89
N GLN A 283 -2.31 -4.53 -4.93
CA GLN A 283 -1.97 -4.17 -6.30
C GLN A 283 -1.79 -2.65 -6.46
N GLY A 284 -2.72 -1.84 -5.99
CA GLY A 284 -2.61 -0.38 -6.03
C GLY A 284 -1.36 0.13 -5.29
N ILE A 285 -1.09 -0.43 -4.12
CA ILE A 285 0.11 -0.14 -3.33
C ILE A 285 1.38 -0.55 -4.08
N LEU A 286 1.41 -1.73 -4.71
CA LEU A 286 2.55 -2.19 -5.52
C LEU A 286 2.88 -1.19 -6.62
N PHE A 287 1.88 -0.70 -7.35
CA PHE A 287 2.08 0.25 -8.46
C PHE A 287 2.74 1.54 -7.99
N ILE A 288 2.20 2.14 -6.93
CA ILE A 288 2.72 3.39 -6.38
C ILE A 288 4.10 3.20 -5.75
N LEU A 289 4.31 2.10 -5.04
CA LEU A 289 5.58 1.80 -4.38
C LEU A 289 6.72 1.59 -5.39
N VAL A 290 6.47 0.85 -6.47
CA VAL A 290 7.48 0.59 -7.52
C VAL A 290 7.80 1.87 -8.27
N VAL A 291 6.80 2.63 -8.71
CA VAL A 291 7.00 3.89 -9.44
C VAL A 291 7.73 4.90 -8.55
N GLY A 292 7.32 5.03 -7.28
CA GLY A 292 7.96 5.91 -6.31
C GLY A 292 9.43 5.54 -6.06
N ALA A 293 9.70 4.29 -5.69
CA ALA A 293 11.05 3.82 -5.37
C ALA A 293 12.01 3.85 -6.58
N ALA A 294 11.56 3.38 -7.75
CA ALA A 294 12.40 3.40 -8.96
C ALA A 294 12.74 4.83 -9.39
N THR A 295 11.79 5.76 -9.26
CA THR A 295 12.01 7.18 -9.54
C THR A 295 12.99 7.80 -8.55
N ASP A 296 12.87 7.46 -7.27
CA ASP A 296 13.74 7.95 -6.21
C ASP A 296 15.18 7.48 -6.36
N TYR A 297 15.40 6.18 -6.55
CA TYR A 297 16.74 5.64 -6.86
C TYR A 297 17.30 6.25 -8.14
N GLY A 298 16.44 6.52 -9.13
CA GLY A 298 16.79 7.25 -10.34
C GLY A 298 17.25 8.67 -10.08
N LEU A 299 16.55 9.43 -9.22
CA LEU A 299 16.92 10.78 -8.82
C LEU A 299 18.31 10.84 -8.20
N LEU A 300 18.61 9.89 -7.30
CA LEU A 300 19.91 9.80 -6.64
C LEU A 300 21.03 9.53 -7.63
N LEU A 301 20.88 8.54 -8.49
CA LEU A 301 21.90 8.17 -9.48
C LEU A 301 22.12 9.27 -10.51
N VAL A 302 21.06 9.88 -11.03
CA VAL A 302 21.10 10.97 -12.01
C VAL A 302 21.77 12.21 -11.43
N SER A 303 21.45 12.56 -10.18
CA SER A 303 22.09 13.69 -9.49
C SER A 303 23.59 13.48 -9.35
N ARG A 304 24.01 12.29 -8.92
CA ARG A 304 25.42 11.94 -8.78
C ARG A 304 26.13 11.88 -10.14
N TYR A 305 25.47 11.31 -11.15
CA TYR A 305 26.00 11.28 -12.51
C TYR A 305 26.22 12.68 -13.07
N ARG A 306 25.26 13.60 -12.85
CA ARG A 306 25.40 15.01 -13.24
C ARG A 306 26.59 15.68 -12.56
N GLU A 307 26.85 15.41 -11.28
CA GLU A 307 28.01 15.91 -10.54
C GLU A 307 29.32 15.39 -11.15
N GLU A 308 29.41 14.08 -11.43
CA GLU A 308 30.59 13.48 -12.02
C GLU A 308 30.86 13.97 -13.47
N LEU A 309 29.81 14.26 -14.24
CA LEU A 309 29.94 14.86 -15.57
C LEU A 309 30.58 16.27 -15.56
N THR A 310 30.54 17.00 -14.45
CA THR A 310 31.27 18.28 -14.32
C THR A 310 32.75 18.11 -13.98
N ARG A 311 33.17 16.89 -13.59
CA ARG A 311 34.52 16.57 -13.16
C ARG A 311 35.36 15.85 -14.21
N VAL A 312 34.70 15.02 -15.06
CA VAL A 312 35.39 14.19 -16.07
C VAL A 312 34.71 14.31 -17.43
N GLU A 313 35.52 14.18 -18.51
CA GLU A 313 34.98 14.24 -19.88
C GLU A 313 34.25 12.95 -20.30
N SER A 314 34.81 11.81 -19.91
CA SER A 314 34.28 10.50 -20.28
C SER A 314 32.96 10.19 -19.58
N THR A 315 31.90 9.97 -20.34
CA THR A 315 30.59 9.54 -19.84
C THR A 315 30.65 8.18 -19.13
N TRP A 316 31.49 7.26 -19.64
CA TRP A 316 31.73 5.96 -19.01
C TRP A 316 32.34 6.09 -17.62
N THR A 317 33.36 6.92 -17.50
CA THR A 317 34.03 7.17 -16.20
C THR A 317 33.07 7.84 -15.23
N ALA A 318 32.28 8.81 -15.69
CA ALA A 318 31.29 9.51 -14.88
C ALA A 318 30.23 8.57 -14.34
N ILE A 319 29.62 7.73 -15.22
CA ILE A 319 28.56 6.80 -14.77
C ILE A 319 29.11 5.71 -13.84
N THR A 320 30.32 5.19 -14.12
CA THR A 320 30.92 4.16 -13.27
C THR A 320 31.24 4.69 -11.87
N ARG A 321 31.71 5.95 -11.77
CA ARG A 321 31.94 6.61 -10.47
C ARG A 321 30.63 6.88 -9.74
N ALA A 322 29.63 7.40 -10.45
CA ALA A 322 28.30 7.66 -9.89
C ALA A 322 27.64 6.36 -9.39
N TRP A 323 27.67 5.31 -10.20
CA TRP A 323 27.11 3.99 -9.86
C TRP A 323 27.76 3.41 -8.59
N ARG A 324 29.11 3.42 -8.51
CA ARG A 324 29.82 2.93 -7.30
C ARG A 324 29.53 3.75 -6.06
N ALA A 325 29.34 5.06 -6.21
CA ALA A 325 29.02 5.94 -5.10
C ALA A 325 27.58 5.79 -4.61
N CYS A 326 26.64 5.42 -5.50
CA CYS A 326 25.23 5.25 -5.18
C CYS A 326 24.88 3.82 -4.77
N LEU A 327 25.70 2.81 -5.11
CA LEU A 327 25.38 1.40 -4.87
C LEU A 327 25.13 1.10 -3.39
N GLU A 328 26.03 1.51 -2.50
CA GLU A 328 25.92 1.25 -1.06
C GLU A 328 24.67 1.94 -0.45
N PRO A 329 24.45 3.26 -0.67
CA PRO A 329 23.24 3.92 -0.17
C PRO A 329 21.94 3.35 -0.72
N ILE A 330 21.85 3.09 -2.04
CA ILE A 330 20.62 2.55 -2.65
C ILE A 330 20.37 1.11 -2.17
N ALA A 331 21.41 0.28 -2.04
CA ALA A 331 21.28 -1.09 -1.53
C ALA A 331 20.84 -1.10 -0.06
N ALA A 332 21.36 -0.18 0.76
CA ALA A 332 20.92 -0.06 2.16
C ALA A 332 19.47 0.39 2.25
N SER A 333 19.07 1.39 1.46
CA SER A 333 17.71 1.88 1.34
C SER A 333 16.76 0.76 0.91
N ALA A 334 16.99 0.13 -0.24
CA ALA A 334 16.18 -0.99 -0.70
C ALA A 334 16.11 -2.12 0.34
N GLY A 335 17.22 -2.42 1.00
CA GLY A 335 17.30 -3.44 2.04
C GLY A 335 16.45 -3.12 3.26
N THR A 336 16.44 -1.86 3.74
CA THR A 336 15.60 -1.45 4.87
C THR A 336 14.12 -1.54 4.54
N VAL A 337 13.73 -1.10 3.35
CA VAL A 337 12.32 -1.19 2.89
C VAL A 337 11.89 -2.65 2.75
N ILE A 338 12.69 -3.49 2.09
CA ILE A 338 12.40 -4.92 1.91
C ILE A 338 12.26 -5.61 3.28
N ILE A 339 13.19 -5.36 4.21
CA ILE A 339 13.11 -5.95 5.56
C ILE A 339 11.86 -5.46 6.29
N GLY A 340 11.55 -4.16 6.23
CA GLY A 340 10.34 -3.60 6.84
C GLY A 340 9.06 -4.24 6.30
N LEU A 341 8.96 -4.40 4.97
CA LEU A 341 7.82 -5.05 4.32
C LEU A 341 7.74 -6.54 4.66
N LEU A 342 8.87 -7.26 4.67
CA LEU A 342 8.88 -8.68 5.03
C LEU A 342 8.54 -8.92 6.51
N CYS A 343 8.65 -7.93 7.40
CA CYS A 343 8.13 -8.05 8.76
C CYS A 343 6.60 -8.21 8.80
N LEU A 344 5.88 -7.85 7.74
CA LEU A 344 4.45 -8.15 7.59
C LEU A 344 4.13 -9.65 7.55
N LEU A 345 5.10 -10.50 7.24
CA LEU A 345 4.94 -11.95 7.37
C LEU A 345 4.69 -12.41 8.82
N LEU A 346 4.95 -11.56 9.81
CA LEU A 346 4.64 -11.81 11.23
C LEU A 346 3.20 -11.44 11.60
N SER A 347 2.46 -10.81 10.68
CA SER A 347 1.03 -10.54 10.84
C SER A 347 0.26 -11.85 10.93
N ASP A 348 -0.85 -11.86 11.64
CA ASP A 348 -1.80 -12.95 11.56
C ASP A 348 -2.80 -12.74 10.42
N LEU A 349 -3.06 -11.49 9.99
CA LEU A 349 -3.89 -11.19 8.83
C LEU A 349 -3.21 -11.64 7.53
N ASN A 350 -3.89 -12.46 6.74
CA ASN A 350 -3.38 -12.96 5.47
C ASN A 350 -3.20 -11.83 4.43
N SER A 351 -4.06 -10.81 4.45
CA SER A 351 -3.91 -9.61 3.62
C SER A 351 -2.57 -8.91 3.85
N ASN A 352 -2.18 -8.75 5.12
CA ASN A 352 -0.89 -8.18 5.50
C ASN A 352 0.27 -9.09 5.09
N LYS A 353 0.13 -10.42 5.29
CA LYS A 353 1.13 -11.41 4.86
C LYS A 353 1.36 -11.35 3.35
N GLY A 354 0.31 -11.17 2.56
CA GLY A 354 0.39 -11.04 1.11
C GLY A 354 1.14 -9.78 0.66
N LEU A 355 0.83 -8.64 1.28
CA LEU A 355 1.46 -7.35 0.92
C LEU A 355 2.97 -7.33 1.16
N GLY A 356 3.47 -8.01 2.20
CA GLY A 356 4.90 -8.05 2.51
C GLY A 356 5.76 -8.49 1.34
N PRO A 357 5.60 -9.72 0.83
CA PRO A 357 6.30 -10.21 -0.35
C PRO A 357 6.02 -9.40 -1.62
N VAL A 358 4.76 -8.99 -1.88
CA VAL A 358 4.38 -8.19 -3.04
C VAL A 358 5.18 -6.89 -3.08
N GLY A 359 5.19 -6.15 -1.97
CA GLY A 359 5.96 -4.91 -1.87
C GLY A 359 7.47 -5.14 -1.93
N ALA A 360 7.99 -6.20 -1.30
CA ALA A 360 9.41 -6.56 -1.34
C ALA A 360 9.89 -6.87 -2.77
N ILE A 361 9.08 -7.60 -3.57
CA ILE A 361 9.34 -7.86 -4.99
C ILE A 361 9.34 -6.53 -5.78
N GLY A 362 8.41 -5.63 -5.47
CA GLY A 362 8.33 -4.31 -6.09
C GLY A 362 9.61 -3.48 -5.87
N ILE A 363 10.08 -3.40 -4.61
CA ILE A 363 11.32 -2.68 -4.27
C ILE A 363 12.56 -3.35 -4.86
N ALA A 364 12.64 -4.68 -4.83
CA ALA A 364 13.74 -5.42 -5.44
C ALA A 364 13.81 -5.19 -6.96
N SER A 365 12.66 -5.17 -7.64
CA SER A 365 12.55 -4.86 -9.08
C SER A 365 13.00 -3.43 -9.38
N SER A 366 12.57 -2.46 -8.55
CA SER A 366 13.00 -1.05 -8.64
C SER A 366 14.51 -0.90 -8.46
N PHE A 367 15.07 -1.59 -7.47
CA PHE A 367 16.51 -1.61 -7.20
C PHE A 367 17.31 -2.16 -8.39
N VAL A 368 16.88 -3.31 -8.95
CA VAL A 368 17.56 -3.93 -10.09
C VAL A 368 17.47 -3.04 -11.32
N ALA A 369 16.30 -2.46 -11.61
CA ALA A 369 16.10 -1.55 -12.74
C ALA A 369 16.97 -0.29 -12.63
N ALA A 370 16.98 0.34 -11.47
CA ALA A 370 17.76 1.55 -11.21
C ALA A 370 19.27 1.34 -11.31
N LEU A 371 19.77 0.15 -11.00
CA LEU A 371 21.21 -0.16 -11.04
C LEU A 371 21.68 -0.83 -12.33
N THR A 372 20.77 -1.30 -13.19
CA THR A 372 21.13 -1.97 -14.45
C THR A 372 20.62 -1.21 -15.66
N LEU A 373 19.31 -1.00 -15.80
CA LEU A 373 18.71 -0.33 -16.95
C LEU A 373 19.08 1.16 -16.99
N LEU A 374 18.86 1.87 -15.88
CA LEU A 374 19.08 3.32 -15.85
C LEU A 374 20.51 3.72 -16.19
N PRO A 375 21.58 3.10 -15.63
CA PRO A 375 22.94 3.39 -16.05
C PRO A 375 23.19 3.14 -17.54
N ALA A 376 22.60 2.09 -18.11
CA ALA A 376 22.71 1.77 -19.53
C ALA A 376 22.07 2.87 -20.39
N LEU A 377 20.89 3.35 -20.02
CA LEU A 377 20.21 4.45 -20.74
C LEU A 377 20.94 5.78 -20.59
N LEU A 378 21.52 6.08 -19.42
CA LEU A 378 22.28 7.31 -19.17
C LEU A 378 23.58 7.37 -19.98
N MET A 379 24.07 6.25 -20.51
CA MET A 379 25.19 6.22 -21.45
C MET A 379 24.89 6.90 -22.79
N ALA A 380 23.63 7.18 -23.11
CA ALA A 380 23.28 8.01 -24.28
C ALA A 380 23.96 9.39 -24.24
N GLY A 381 24.38 9.85 -23.04
CA GLY A 381 25.33 10.95 -22.93
C GLY A 381 24.77 12.23 -22.33
N ARG A 382 25.61 13.25 -22.39
CA ARG A 382 25.36 14.58 -21.77
C ARG A 382 24.13 15.30 -22.36
N TRP A 383 23.73 15.03 -23.58
CA TRP A 383 22.59 15.64 -24.25
C TRP A 383 21.25 15.37 -23.53
N LEU A 384 21.16 14.27 -22.78
CA LEU A 384 19.99 13.97 -21.95
C LEU A 384 19.62 15.11 -20.99
N PHE A 385 20.61 15.92 -20.60
CA PHE A 385 20.42 17.09 -19.73
C PHE A 385 20.03 18.37 -20.48
N TRP A 386 19.77 18.28 -21.81
CA TRP A 386 19.34 19.47 -22.57
C TRP A 386 18.07 20.08 -21.97
N PRO A 387 17.97 21.43 -21.81
CA PRO A 387 18.89 22.47 -22.29
C PRO A 387 20.07 22.77 -21.35
N ARG A 388 20.15 22.18 -20.14
CA ARG A 388 21.20 22.50 -19.13
C ARG A 388 22.31 21.45 -19.11
N ILE A 389 23.00 21.30 -20.24
CA ILE A 389 24.08 20.31 -20.41
C ILE A 389 25.23 20.60 -19.45
N PRO A 390 25.65 19.64 -18.57
CA PRO A 390 26.83 19.83 -17.70
C PRO A 390 28.11 19.88 -18.52
N ARG A 391 28.93 20.89 -18.23
CA ARG A 391 30.27 21.12 -18.87
C ARG A 391 31.36 20.89 -17.84
N VAL A 392 32.52 20.41 -18.30
CA VAL A 392 33.69 20.23 -17.42
C VAL A 392 34.24 21.58 -17.00
N ALA A 393 34.54 21.73 -15.70
CA ALA A 393 34.95 23.02 -15.10
C ALA A 393 36.22 23.58 -15.70
N GLU A 394 37.15 22.75 -16.19
CA GLU A 394 38.43 23.19 -16.80
C GLU A 394 38.24 23.96 -18.11
N HIS A 395 37.12 23.71 -18.86
CA HIS A 395 36.85 24.43 -20.11
C HIS A 395 36.22 25.83 -19.89
N LEU A 396 35.91 26.18 -18.64
CA LEU A 396 35.35 27.49 -18.26
C LEU A 396 36.44 28.47 -17.84
N GLY A 397 37.62 28.42 -18.44
CA GLY A 397 38.75 29.36 -18.27
C GLY A 397 38.95 29.91 -16.86
N GLY A 398 40.03 29.56 -16.19
CA GLY A 398 40.27 29.80 -14.75
C GLY A 398 40.14 31.24 -14.22
N ALA A 399 39.89 32.26 -15.06
CA ALA A 399 39.68 33.65 -14.64
C ALA A 399 38.19 33.95 -14.29
N HIS A 400 37.20 33.18 -14.81
CA HIS A 400 35.79 33.42 -14.56
C HIS A 400 35.25 32.63 -13.35
N ALA A 401 35.99 31.66 -12.84
CA ALA A 401 35.58 30.84 -11.68
C ALA A 401 35.71 31.60 -10.34
N ILE A 402 36.42 32.73 -10.28
CA ILE A 402 36.70 33.43 -9.02
C ILE A 402 35.77 34.62 -8.77
N THR A 403 35.03 35.10 -9.76
CA THR A 403 34.26 36.36 -9.64
C THR A 403 32.75 36.21 -9.53
N HIS A 404 32.18 35.02 -9.79
CA HIS A 404 30.78 34.77 -9.42
C HIS A 404 30.70 34.21 -7.99
N ARG A 405 30.68 35.08 -6.99
CA ARG A 405 29.97 34.83 -5.73
C ARG A 405 28.53 34.57 -6.10
N ALA A 406 28.22 33.33 -6.48
CA ALA A 406 26.86 32.90 -6.59
C ALA A 406 26.17 33.23 -5.25
N ARG A 407 25.02 33.91 -5.31
CA ARG A 407 24.18 34.14 -4.12
C ARG A 407 24.02 32.79 -3.42
N PRO A 408 24.21 32.73 -2.09
CA PRO A 408 24.10 31.47 -1.36
C PRO A 408 22.77 30.80 -1.69
N GLY A 409 22.83 29.55 -2.10
CA GLY A 409 21.64 28.76 -2.45
C GLY A 409 20.69 28.67 -1.26
N LEU A 410 19.42 28.35 -1.51
CA LEU A 410 18.42 28.19 -0.46
C LEU A 410 18.92 27.22 0.64
N TRP A 411 19.49 26.09 0.24
CA TRP A 411 19.97 25.05 1.14
C TRP A 411 21.21 25.48 1.94
N GLU A 412 22.05 26.31 1.37
CA GLU A 412 23.17 26.91 2.08
C GLU A 412 22.68 27.90 3.16
N LYS A 413 21.65 28.68 2.87
CA LYS A 413 21.02 29.57 3.87
C LYS A 413 20.37 28.79 5.00
N ILE A 414 19.65 27.72 4.68
CA ILE A 414 19.00 26.84 5.67
C ILE A 414 20.08 26.18 6.54
N SER A 415 21.15 25.63 5.95
CA SER A 415 22.20 24.97 6.71
C SER A 415 22.92 25.93 7.67
N VAL A 416 23.19 27.17 7.25
CA VAL A 416 23.72 28.22 8.12
C VAL A 416 22.76 28.60 9.25
N PHE A 417 21.45 28.68 8.95
CA PHE A 417 20.43 28.94 9.96
C PHE A 417 20.42 27.84 11.05
N VAL A 418 20.45 26.56 10.63
CA VAL A 418 20.48 25.42 11.54
C VAL A 418 21.73 25.41 12.42
N VAL A 419 22.88 25.69 11.86
CA VAL A 419 24.17 25.74 12.61
C VAL A 419 24.19 26.85 13.63
N ARG A 420 23.52 27.99 13.33
CA ARG A 420 23.57 29.18 14.22
C ARG A 420 22.85 28.97 15.57
N ASN A 421 21.78 28.15 15.60
CA ASN A 421 20.99 27.93 16.81
C ASN A 421 20.52 26.47 16.91
N PRO A 422 21.41 25.48 16.92
CA PRO A 422 21.01 24.07 16.80
C PRO A 422 20.09 23.62 17.93
N ARG A 423 20.43 23.95 19.19
CA ARG A 423 19.62 23.56 20.36
C ARG A 423 18.20 24.10 20.34
N LYS A 424 18.02 25.38 19.98
CA LYS A 424 16.69 25.98 19.89
C LYS A 424 15.84 25.31 18.82
N ILE A 425 16.47 25.02 17.65
CA ILE A 425 15.77 24.46 16.51
C ILE A 425 15.30 23.05 16.81
N TRP A 426 16.18 22.14 17.28
CA TRP A 426 15.72 20.77 17.53
C TRP A 426 14.72 20.70 18.69
N VAL A 427 14.88 21.49 19.75
CA VAL A 427 13.93 21.51 20.89
C VAL A 427 12.54 22.01 20.44
N VAL A 428 12.47 23.15 19.72
CA VAL A 428 11.20 23.68 19.21
C VAL A 428 10.55 22.70 18.25
N THR A 429 11.32 22.05 17.38
CA THR A 429 10.81 21.07 16.43
C THR A 429 10.25 19.84 17.15
N VAL A 430 10.98 19.33 18.16
CA VAL A 430 10.47 18.20 18.98
C VAL A 430 9.17 18.56 19.69
N ILE A 431 9.08 19.75 20.28
CA ILE A 431 7.86 20.20 20.96
C ILE A 431 6.70 20.29 19.97
N ALA A 432 6.93 20.90 18.79
CA ALA A 432 5.89 21.01 17.76
C ALA A 432 5.38 19.64 17.28
N LEU A 433 6.31 18.72 17.04
CA LEU A 433 5.97 17.35 16.65
C LEU A 433 5.27 16.58 17.80
N ALA A 434 5.72 16.75 19.03
CA ALA A 434 5.08 16.11 20.18
C ALA A 434 3.65 16.62 20.43
N VAL A 435 3.39 17.92 20.20
CA VAL A 435 2.03 18.48 20.24
C VAL A 435 1.15 17.86 19.18
N ALA A 436 1.65 17.70 17.95
CA ALA A 436 0.90 17.01 16.90
C ALA A 436 0.64 15.53 17.28
N CYS A 437 1.62 14.85 17.84
CA CYS A 437 1.52 13.47 18.31
C CYS A 437 0.46 13.28 19.41
N ALA A 438 0.18 14.32 20.21
CA ALA A 438 -0.82 14.26 21.29
C ALA A 438 -2.27 14.06 20.76
N PHE A 439 -2.51 14.26 19.47
CA PHE A 439 -3.81 14.03 18.83
C PHE A 439 -3.98 12.58 18.30
N VAL A 440 -2.97 11.73 18.37
CA VAL A 440 -3.08 10.31 17.95
C VAL A 440 -4.26 9.58 18.61
N PRO A 441 -4.54 9.76 19.92
CA PRO A 441 -5.68 9.10 20.55
C PRO A 441 -7.06 9.52 20.01
N THR A 442 -7.14 10.59 19.23
CA THR A 442 -8.39 11.03 18.58
C THR A 442 -8.64 10.33 17.24
N LEU A 443 -7.70 9.52 16.76
CA LEU A 443 -7.89 8.71 15.58
C LEU A 443 -8.83 7.54 15.92
N LYS A 444 -9.98 7.52 15.30
CA LYS A 444 -10.97 6.45 15.44
C LYS A 444 -10.59 5.30 14.51
N ALA A 445 -9.69 4.42 14.94
CA ALA A 445 -9.22 3.27 14.16
C ALA A 445 -9.83 1.96 14.68
N SER A 446 -11.13 2.00 15.05
CA SER A 446 -11.91 0.86 15.54
C SER A 446 -12.64 0.08 14.45
N GLY A 447 -12.46 0.45 13.21
CA GLY A 447 -13.20 -0.08 12.07
C GLY A 447 -14.03 1.00 11.38
N THR A 448 -14.49 0.68 10.19
CA THR A 448 -15.45 1.48 9.42
C THR A 448 -16.60 0.59 9.03
N SER A 449 -17.81 1.14 8.96
CA SER A 449 -18.95 0.37 8.47
C SER A 449 -18.69 -0.10 7.02
N GLN A 450 -19.33 -1.17 6.60
CA GLN A 450 -19.23 -1.62 5.21
C GLN A 450 -19.76 -0.56 4.24
N THR A 451 -20.70 0.25 4.69
CA THR A 451 -21.26 1.38 3.95
C THR A 451 -20.25 2.53 3.78
N ASP A 452 -19.32 2.68 4.70
CA ASP A 452 -18.32 3.75 4.70
C ASP A 452 -17.01 3.39 3.96
N VAL A 453 -16.91 2.21 3.39
CA VAL A 453 -15.70 1.75 2.66
C VAL A 453 -15.47 2.61 1.41
N PHE A 454 -16.54 3.06 0.74
CA PHE A 454 -16.47 3.87 -0.47
C PHE A 454 -16.57 5.36 -0.16
N LEU A 455 -15.85 6.18 -0.91
CA LEU A 455 -15.91 7.65 -0.84
C LEU A 455 -16.90 8.26 -1.85
N THR A 456 -17.54 7.42 -2.63
CA THR A 456 -18.56 7.77 -3.63
C THR A 456 -19.82 6.97 -3.35
N ASP A 457 -20.95 7.54 -3.67
CA ASP A 457 -22.22 6.83 -3.60
C ASP A 457 -22.16 5.63 -4.58
N VAL A 458 -22.33 4.43 -4.04
CA VAL A 458 -22.46 3.18 -4.80
C VAL A 458 -23.77 2.51 -4.45
N ASP A 459 -24.30 1.75 -5.39
CA ASP A 459 -25.64 1.19 -5.31
C ASP A 459 -25.84 0.21 -4.14
N SER A 460 -24.81 -0.59 -3.86
CA SER A 460 -24.86 -1.54 -2.72
C SER A 460 -24.97 -0.83 -1.37
N ILE A 461 -24.43 0.38 -1.22
CA ILE A 461 -24.58 1.18 -0.01
C ILE A 461 -25.99 1.75 0.08
N ALA A 462 -26.49 2.38 -1.00
CA ALA A 462 -27.85 2.89 -1.02
C ALA A 462 -28.86 1.80 -0.68
N GLY A 463 -28.63 0.59 -1.21
CA GLY A 463 -29.44 -0.56 -0.86
C GLY A 463 -29.30 -1.02 0.59
N GLN A 464 -28.11 -0.97 1.17
CA GLN A 464 -27.91 -1.30 2.59
C GLN A 464 -28.59 -0.27 3.51
N ASP A 465 -28.57 1.01 3.14
CA ASP A 465 -29.27 2.08 3.87
C ASP A 465 -30.77 1.88 3.80
N ALA A 466 -31.34 1.62 2.61
CA ALA A 466 -32.76 1.29 2.45
C ALA A 466 -33.15 0.01 3.23
N LEU A 467 -32.28 -0.99 3.25
CA LEU A 467 -32.51 -2.20 4.06
C LEU A 467 -32.57 -1.87 5.56
N SER A 468 -31.69 -1.00 6.05
CA SER A 468 -31.62 -0.62 7.46
C SER A 468 -32.77 0.29 7.90
N GLU A 469 -33.33 1.09 6.96
CA GLU A 469 -34.44 1.99 7.22
C GLU A 469 -35.79 1.24 7.28
N HIS A 470 -36.01 0.28 6.39
CA HIS A 470 -37.32 -0.36 6.22
C HIS A 470 -37.41 -1.77 6.82
N PHE A 471 -36.29 -2.39 7.19
CA PHE A 471 -36.25 -3.73 7.78
C PHE A 471 -35.52 -3.71 9.14
N PRO A 472 -35.78 -4.65 10.05
CA PRO A 472 -35.11 -4.70 11.35
C PRO A 472 -33.58 -4.65 11.22
N GLY A 473 -32.93 -3.86 12.05
CA GLY A 473 -31.47 -3.75 12.08
C GLY A 473 -30.84 -5.15 12.20
N GLY A 474 -29.74 -5.39 11.46
CA GLY A 474 -29.12 -6.72 11.38
C GLY A 474 -29.84 -7.74 10.50
N SER A 475 -30.93 -7.35 9.85
CA SER A 475 -31.59 -8.19 8.82
C SER A 475 -30.60 -8.50 7.69
N GLY A 476 -30.45 -9.79 7.37
CA GLY A 476 -29.47 -10.24 6.37
C GLY A 476 -28.06 -10.54 6.88
N ASN A 477 -27.70 -10.07 8.09
CA ASN A 477 -26.36 -10.30 8.69
C ASN A 477 -26.47 -10.84 10.14
N PRO A 478 -27.07 -12.03 10.38
CA PRO A 478 -27.20 -12.57 11.73
C PRO A 478 -25.84 -13.00 12.31
N VAL A 479 -25.77 -13.03 13.62
CA VAL A 479 -24.71 -13.77 14.32
C VAL A 479 -24.98 -15.25 14.15
N VAL A 480 -24.03 -15.99 13.64
CA VAL A 480 -24.12 -17.45 13.42
C VAL A 480 -23.38 -18.17 14.53
N ILE A 481 -24.10 -19.07 15.23
CA ILE A 481 -23.51 -19.84 16.32
C ILE A 481 -23.62 -21.31 15.95
N ILE A 482 -22.49 -22.01 15.94
CA ILE A 482 -22.43 -23.45 15.71
C ILE A 482 -22.21 -24.13 17.06
N ALA A 483 -23.15 -24.97 17.49
CA ALA A 483 -23.08 -25.59 18.79
C ALA A 483 -23.41 -27.11 18.70
N PRO A 484 -22.86 -27.95 19.61
CA PRO A 484 -23.33 -29.33 19.73
C PRO A 484 -24.82 -29.37 20.03
N GLU A 485 -25.56 -30.27 19.38
CA GLU A 485 -27.03 -30.42 19.53
C GLU A 485 -27.46 -30.58 21.02
N ALA A 486 -26.66 -31.30 21.80
CA ALA A 486 -26.97 -31.60 23.21
C ALA A 486 -27.02 -30.36 24.12
N ILE A 487 -26.31 -29.28 23.79
CA ILE A 487 -26.24 -28.03 24.58
C ILE A 487 -26.89 -26.84 23.87
N ALA A 488 -27.43 -27.04 22.70
CA ALA A 488 -28.04 -25.96 21.90
C ALA A 488 -29.15 -25.19 22.65
N PRO A 489 -30.08 -25.83 23.40
CA PRO A 489 -31.05 -25.08 24.18
C PRO A 489 -30.44 -24.16 25.24
N ASP A 490 -29.35 -24.60 25.89
CA ASP A 490 -28.65 -23.81 26.90
C ASP A 490 -27.93 -22.64 26.25
N VAL A 491 -27.35 -22.82 25.04
CA VAL A 491 -26.72 -21.74 24.25
C VAL A 491 -27.77 -20.71 23.82
N VAL A 492 -28.95 -21.16 23.29
CA VAL A 492 -30.04 -20.25 22.93
C VAL A 492 -30.48 -19.43 24.15
N ALA A 493 -30.69 -20.09 25.31
CA ALA A 493 -31.08 -19.38 26.54
C ALA A 493 -30.01 -18.39 27.04
N ALA A 494 -28.72 -18.70 26.89
CA ALA A 494 -27.63 -17.84 27.29
C ALA A 494 -27.50 -16.61 26.39
N VAL A 495 -27.83 -16.75 25.11
CA VAL A 495 -27.72 -15.66 24.10
C VAL A 495 -28.97 -14.78 24.07
N ALA A 496 -30.15 -15.34 24.32
CA ALA A 496 -31.42 -14.58 24.27
C ALA A 496 -31.54 -13.43 25.27
N GLY A 497 -30.71 -13.44 26.35
CA GLY A 497 -30.72 -12.41 27.38
C GLY A 497 -29.67 -11.31 27.18
N ILE A 498 -28.96 -11.31 26.05
CA ILE A 498 -27.86 -10.36 25.80
C ILE A 498 -28.39 -9.05 25.23
N ASP A 499 -27.95 -7.93 25.80
CA ASP A 499 -28.19 -6.59 25.28
C ASP A 499 -27.60 -6.49 23.86
N GLY A 500 -28.40 -6.04 22.88
CA GLY A 500 -27.99 -5.96 21.48
C GLY A 500 -28.44 -7.13 20.61
N ILE A 501 -29.15 -8.13 21.15
CA ILE A 501 -29.83 -9.16 20.38
C ILE A 501 -31.32 -8.83 20.30
N SER A 502 -31.88 -8.89 19.08
CA SER A 502 -33.26 -8.63 18.78
C SER A 502 -34.03 -9.97 18.62
N GLY A 503 -35.07 -10.13 19.41
CA GLY A 503 -35.89 -11.36 19.37
C GLY A 503 -35.21 -12.56 20.03
N GLU A 504 -35.80 -13.75 19.81
CA GLU A 504 -35.27 -15.01 20.32
C GLU A 504 -34.34 -15.64 19.27
N PRO A 505 -33.13 -16.10 19.65
CA PRO A 505 -32.24 -16.78 18.72
C PRO A 505 -32.92 -18.04 18.14
N ALA A 506 -32.86 -18.22 16.84
CA ALA A 506 -33.52 -19.28 16.12
C ALA A 506 -32.57 -20.41 15.74
N VAL A 507 -32.92 -21.66 16.02
CA VAL A 507 -32.19 -22.83 15.53
C VAL A 507 -32.63 -23.11 14.07
N VAL A 508 -31.61 -23.27 13.20
CA VAL A 508 -31.85 -23.57 11.78
C VAL A 508 -32.47 -24.96 11.62
N THR A 509 -33.52 -25.05 10.82
CA THR A 509 -34.20 -26.30 10.49
C THR A 509 -34.09 -26.58 8.99
N ALA A 510 -34.49 -27.74 8.54
CA ALA A 510 -34.55 -28.05 7.10
C ALA A 510 -35.53 -27.14 6.32
N ALA A 511 -36.45 -26.43 7.03
CA ALA A 511 -37.37 -25.45 6.45
C ALA A 511 -36.86 -23.99 6.63
N GLY A 512 -35.61 -23.80 7.09
CA GLY A 512 -35.02 -22.51 7.38
C GLY A 512 -35.29 -22.03 8.82
N THR A 513 -35.22 -20.70 9.04
CA THR A 513 -35.47 -20.03 10.33
C THR A 513 -36.77 -19.21 10.36
N GLY A 514 -37.49 -19.12 9.26
CA GLY A 514 -38.72 -18.32 9.15
C GLY A 514 -39.94 -18.92 9.87
N PRO A 515 -41.11 -18.25 9.82
CA PRO A 515 -42.35 -18.72 10.46
C PRO A 515 -42.78 -20.14 10.03
N GLN A 516 -42.37 -20.57 8.82
CA GLN A 516 -42.64 -21.92 8.31
C GLN A 516 -41.81 -23.01 9.00
N ALA A 517 -40.75 -22.63 9.71
CA ALA A 517 -39.88 -23.53 10.46
C ALA A 517 -40.41 -23.84 11.88
N ALA A 518 -41.49 -23.16 12.31
CA ALA A 518 -42.04 -23.34 13.67
C ALA A 518 -42.50 -24.78 13.91
N GLY A 519 -41.82 -25.48 14.83
CA GLY A 519 -42.08 -26.88 15.15
C GLY A 519 -41.37 -27.92 14.28
N ALA A 520 -40.57 -27.50 13.29
CA ALA A 520 -39.71 -28.40 12.55
C ALA A 520 -38.50 -28.84 13.41
N PRO A 521 -38.00 -30.09 13.25
CA PRO A 521 -36.82 -30.54 13.98
C PRO A 521 -35.59 -29.75 13.52
N PRO A 522 -34.61 -29.50 14.43
CA PRO A 522 -33.34 -28.86 14.07
C PRO A 522 -32.62 -29.60 12.93
N LEU A 523 -31.99 -28.85 12.06
CA LEU A 523 -31.03 -29.40 11.10
C LEU A 523 -29.75 -29.78 11.87
N VAL A 524 -29.45 -31.10 11.93
CA VAL A 524 -28.27 -31.60 12.63
C VAL A 524 -27.27 -32.10 11.60
N VAL A 525 -26.07 -31.55 11.61
CA VAL A 525 -24.94 -31.95 10.77
C VAL A 525 -23.76 -32.28 11.67
N ASP A 526 -23.24 -33.48 11.57
CA ASP A 526 -22.13 -33.99 12.40
C ASP A 526 -22.33 -33.80 13.92
N GLY A 527 -23.60 -33.92 14.40
CA GLY A 527 -23.98 -33.74 15.80
C GLY A 527 -23.94 -32.28 16.28
N ARG A 528 -23.94 -31.32 15.36
CA ARG A 528 -24.00 -29.88 15.61
C ARG A 528 -25.27 -29.28 15.03
N VAL A 529 -25.68 -28.15 15.54
CA VAL A 529 -26.76 -27.32 15.04
C VAL A 529 -26.25 -25.89 14.80
N GLN A 530 -26.89 -25.21 13.89
CA GLN A 530 -26.66 -23.79 13.64
C GLN A 530 -27.79 -22.98 14.30
N ILE A 531 -27.40 -21.95 15.05
CA ILE A 531 -28.26 -20.98 15.70
C ILE A 531 -28.01 -19.63 15.08
N GLN A 532 -29.06 -18.89 14.74
CA GLN A 532 -28.99 -17.54 14.22
C GLN A 532 -29.58 -16.56 15.24
N ALA A 533 -28.82 -15.50 15.58
CA ALA A 533 -29.27 -14.41 16.44
C ALA A 533 -29.23 -13.10 15.67
N THR A 534 -30.35 -12.40 15.59
CA THR A 534 -30.44 -11.10 14.92
C THR A 534 -29.91 -10.00 15.83
N LEU A 535 -29.03 -9.14 15.32
CA LEU A 535 -28.55 -7.96 16.05
C LEU A 535 -29.61 -6.87 16.05
N SER A 536 -29.69 -6.10 17.13
CA SER A 536 -30.59 -4.95 17.23
C SER A 536 -30.03 -3.68 16.57
N ALA A 537 -28.71 -3.61 16.44
CA ALA A 537 -27.97 -2.53 15.78
C ALA A 537 -27.47 -2.99 14.40
N ALA A 538 -27.08 -2.04 13.57
CA ALA A 538 -26.42 -2.34 12.30
C ALA A 538 -25.19 -3.24 12.53
N ALA A 539 -25.02 -4.24 11.68
CA ALA A 539 -24.02 -5.31 11.87
C ALA A 539 -22.57 -4.83 11.95
N ASP A 540 -22.29 -3.64 11.45
CA ASP A 540 -20.99 -2.99 11.39
C ASP A 540 -20.80 -1.86 12.42
N SER A 541 -21.72 -1.72 13.37
CA SER A 541 -21.66 -0.73 14.45
C SER A 541 -20.87 -1.23 15.66
N GLU A 542 -20.27 -0.30 16.44
CA GLU A 542 -19.61 -0.63 17.72
C GLU A 542 -20.55 -1.40 18.67
N GLY A 543 -21.86 -1.06 18.68
CA GLY A 543 -22.84 -1.77 19.48
C GLY A 543 -23.05 -3.23 19.06
N ALA A 544 -22.96 -3.51 17.76
CA ALA A 544 -23.03 -4.87 17.23
C ALA A 544 -21.76 -5.67 17.57
N GLU A 545 -20.56 -5.05 17.48
CA GLU A 545 -19.31 -5.69 17.91
C GLU A 545 -19.31 -6.05 19.38
N ASP A 546 -19.80 -5.14 20.25
CA ASP A 546 -19.92 -5.39 21.68
C ASP A 546 -20.92 -6.51 21.98
N ALA A 547 -22.06 -6.55 21.25
CA ALA A 547 -23.02 -7.63 21.35
C ALA A 547 -22.39 -8.98 20.95
N VAL A 548 -21.63 -9.04 19.86
CA VAL A 548 -20.93 -10.27 19.43
C VAL A 548 -19.91 -10.71 20.47
N ARG A 549 -19.12 -9.79 21.06
CA ARG A 549 -18.20 -10.12 22.15
C ARG A 549 -18.94 -10.68 23.37
N ALA A 550 -20.11 -10.13 23.71
CA ALA A 550 -20.95 -10.64 24.79
C ALA A 550 -21.55 -12.02 24.46
N VAL A 551 -22.03 -12.23 23.22
CA VAL A 551 -22.50 -13.52 22.70
C VAL A 551 -21.42 -14.59 22.81
N ARG A 552 -20.18 -14.31 22.37
CA ARG A 552 -19.03 -15.21 22.52
C ARG A 552 -18.80 -15.60 23.96
N ALA A 553 -18.74 -14.59 24.85
CA ALA A 553 -18.50 -14.82 26.26
C ALA A 553 -19.59 -15.69 26.90
N ALA A 554 -20.87 -15.45 26.59
CA ALA A 554 -21.99 -16.21 27.10
C ALA A 554 -22.05 -17.63 26.53
N ALA A 555 -21.90 -17.78 25.22
CA ALA A 555 -21.97 -19.07 24.53
C ALA A 555 -20.82 -20.01 24.96
N HIS A 556 -19.61 -19.47 25.14
CA HIS A 556 -18.45 -20.24 25.63
C HIS A 556 -18.55 -20.60 27.12
N ALA A 557 -19.33 -19.83 27.90
CA ALA A 557 -19.54 -20.13 29.33
C ALA A 557 -20.56 -21.26 29.58
N VAL A 558 -21.30 -21.70 28.57
CA VAL A 558 -22.27 -22.79 28.71
C VAL A 558 -21.54 -24.08 29.08
N PRO A 559 -22.00 -24.82 30.12
CA PRO A 559 -21.42 -26.10 30.47
C PRO A 559 -21.41 -27.10 29.32
N GLY A 560 -20.24 -27.64 29.00
CA GLY A 560 -20.11 -28.56 27.84
C GLY A 560 -19.74 -27.86 26.52
N ALA A 561 -19.59 -26.56 26.51
CA ALA A 561 -19.09 -25.82 25.34
C ALA A 561 -17.66 -26.24 24.98
N ASP A 562 -16.73 -26.26 25.96
CA ASP A 562 -15.33 -26.79 25.88
C ASP A 562 -14.63 -26.50 24.52
N GLY A 563 -14.78 -25.27 23.98
CA GLY A 563 -14.23 -24.87 22.68
C GLY A 563 -14.91 -25.51 21.46
N ARG A 564 -16.10 -26.14 21.64
CA ARG A 564 -16.90 -26.73 20.56
C ARG A 564 -18.02 -25.83 20.05
N VAL A 565 -18.29 -24.73 20.75
CA VAL A 565 -19.18 -23.66 20.30
C VAL A 565 -18.36 -22.64 19.54
N LEU A 566 -18.79 -22.27 18.36
CA LEU A 566 -18.13 -21.31 17.48
C LEU A 566 -19.14 -20.19 17.16
N VAL A 567 -18.67 -18.94 17.24
CA VAL A 567 -19.48 -17.76 16.95
C VAL A 567 -18.89 -17.03 15.74
N GLY A 568 -19.67 -16.93 14.69
CA GLY A 568 -19.33 -16.34 13.41
C GLY A 568 -20.40 -15.35 12.94
N GLY A 569 -20.42 -15.10 11.65
CA GLY A 569 -21.19 -14.06 10.98
C GLY A 569 -20.35 -12.81 10.72
N ASN A 570 -20.88 -11.90 9.92
CA ASN A 570 -20.13 -10.75 9.40
C ASN A 570 -19.52 -9.86 10.51
N THR A 571 -20.31 -9.54 11.54
CA THR A 571 -19.83 -8.76 12.70
C THR A 571 -18.73 -9.48 13.46
N ALA A 572 -18.76 -10.81 13.55
CA ALA A 572 -17.68 -11.57 14.19
C ALA A 572 -16.36 -11.50 13.38
N VAL A 573 -16.47 -11.47 12.04
CA VAL A 573 -15.32 -11.22 11.14
C VAL A 573 -14.69 -9.84 11.41
N LEU A 574 -15.51 -8.80 11.59
CA LEU A 574 -15.02 -7.45 11.94
C LEU A 574 -14.32 -7.42 13.30
N VAL A 575 -14.90 -8.06 14.31
CA VAL A 575 -14.29 -8.20 15.65
C VAL A 575 -12.92 -8.87 15.56
N ASP A 576 -12.82 -10.01 14.86
CA ASP A 576 -11.58 -10.76 14.73
C ASP A 576 -10.53 -9.98 13.92
N THR A 577 -10.96 -9.21 12.91
CA THR A 577 -10.09 -8.33 12.12
C THR A 577 -9.51 -7.21 12.99
N THR A 578 -10.35 -6.56 13.79
CA THR A 578 -9.95 -5.47 14.70
C THR A 578 -8.99 -5.98 15.77
N ASP A 579 -9.32 -7.08 16.44
CA ASP A 579 -8.50 -7.67 17.50
C ASP A 579 -7.14 -8.14 16.96
N THR A 580 -7.12 -8.74 15.77
CA THR A 580 -5.89 -9.17 15.08
C THR A 580 -5.05 -7.97 14.66
N SER A 581 -5.66 -6.91 14.13
CA SER A 581 -4.96 -5.68 13.74
C SER A 581 -4.28 -5.01 14.94
N VAL A 582 -4.97 -4.94 16.09
CA VAL A 582 -4.40 -4.39 17.34
C VAL A 582 -3.22 -5.23 17.84
N ARG A 583 -3.29 -6.56 17.72
CA ARG A 583 -2.17 -7.45 18.05
C ARG A 583 -0.99 -7.19 17.10
N ASP A 584 -1.24 -7.12 15.82
CA ASP A 584 -0.23 -6.91 14.80
C ASP A 584 0.54 -5.60 15.00
N LEU A 585 -0.16 -4.51 15.36
CA LEU A 585 0.49 -3.25 15.74
C LEU A 585 1.49 -3.44 16.89
N LYS A 586 1.11 -4.19 17.93
CA LYS A 586 1.95 -4.42 19.11
C LYS A 586 3.16 -5.30 18.83
N VAL A 587 3.09 -6.20 17.85
CA VAL A 587 4.15 -7.15 17.51
C VAL A 587 5.05 -6.58 16.39
N ILE A 588 4.46 -6.10 15.30
CA ILE A 588 5.21 -5.76 14.09
C ILE A 588 5.98 -4.45 14.26
N ILE A 589 5.38 -3.43 14.88
CA ILE A 589 6.04 -2.12 15.07
C ILE A 589 7.38 -2.25 15.79
N PRO A 590 7.47 -2.91 16.99
CA PRO A 590 8.75 -3.08 17.66
C PRO A 590 9.77 -3.88 16.85
N VAL A 591 9.33 -4.94 16.15
CA VAL A 591 10.23 -5.76 15.33
C VAL A 591 10.82 -4.96 14.16
N VAL A 592 10.00 -4.17 13.46
CA VAL A 592 10.47 -3.29 12.39
C VAL A 592 11.45 -2.25 12.92
N LEU A 593 11.16 -1.60 14.05
CA LEU A 593 12.06 -0.62 14.66
C LEU A 593 13.41 -1.21 15.05
N VAL A 594 13.42 -2.42 15.61
CA VAL A 594 14.67 -3.14 15.96
C VAL A 594 15.44 -3.52 14.69
N ALA A 595 14.77 -4.06 13.68
CA ALA A 595 15.39 -4.45 12.40
C ALA A 595 16.04 -3.24 11.71
N VAL A 596 15.30 -2.13 11.62
CA VAL A 596 15.79 -0.88 11.06
C VAL A 596 16.95 -0.30 11.88
N LEU A 597 16.84 -0.31 13.21
CA LEU A 597 17.93 0.14 14.09
C LEU A 597 19.22 -0.63 13.83
N ILE A 598 19.14 -1.97 13.69
CA ILE A 598 20.30 -2.82 13.39
C ILE A 598 20.93 -2.41 12.04
N VAL A 599 20.12 -2.24 11.00
CA VAL A 599 20.61 -1.82 9.68
C VAL A 599 21.29 -0.45 9.76
N LEU A 600 20.68 0.51 10.47
CA LEU A 600 21.27 1.85 10.66
C LEU A 600 22.59 1.81 11.43
N ILE A 601 22.70 0.99 12.48
CA ILE A 601 23.95 0.82 13.24
C ILE A 601 25.06 0.27 12.33
N LEU A 602 24.76 -0.74 11.53
CA LEU A 602 25.73 -1.36 10.61
C LEU A 602 26.20 -0.35 9.54
N LEU A 603 25.27 0.42 8.97
CA LEU A 603 25.54 1.39 7.92
C LEU A 603 26.30 2.62 8.44
N LEU A 604 25.78 3.28 9.48
CA LEU A 604 26.36 4.49 10.04
C LEU A 604 27.56 4.20 10.95
N ARG A 605 27.74 2.95 11.37
CA ARG A 605 28.77 2.53 12.34
C ARG A 605 28.74 3.41 13.61
N SER A 606 27.53 3.81 13.98
CA SER A 606 27.26 4.66 15.14
C SER A 606 25.95 4.26 15.76
N LEU A 607 25.95 3.99 17.06
CA LEU A 607 24.75 3.68 17.84
C LEU A 607 23.91 4.95 18.06
N ILE A 608 24.55 6.05 18.41
CA ILE A 608 23.82 7.30 18.76
C ILE A 608 23.14 7.92 17.53
N ALA A 609 23.83 7.95 16.38
CA ALA A 609 23.20 8.43 15.15
C ALA A 609 22.02 7.54 14.73
N ALA A 610 22.13 6.21 14.86
CA ALA A 610 21.05 5.29 14.56
C ALA A 610 19.84 5.50 15.49
N LEU A 611 20.07 5.60 16.80
CA LEU A 611 19.00 5.88 17.77
C LEU A 611 18.34 7.25 17.55
N LEU A 612 19.13 8.28 17.20
CA LEU A 612 18.58 9.59 16.84
C LEU A 612 17.64 9.49 15.65
N LEU A 613 18.04 8.76 14.61
CA LEU A 613 17.21 8.61 13.42
C LEU A 613 15.92 7.83 13.73
N VAL A 614 16.01 6.71 14.44
CA VAL A 614 14.82 5.92 14.82
C VAL A 614 13.88 6.76 15.70
N ALA A 615 14.39 7.47 16.69
CA ALA A 615 13.56 8.34 17.55
C ALA A 615 12.89 9.48 16.76
N ALA A 616 13.63 10.10 15.83
CA ALA A 616 13.09 11.14 14.96
C ALA A 616 11.99 10.59 14.02
N THR A 617 12.16 9.37 13.50
CA THR A 617 11.17 8.70 12.63
C THR A 617 9.91 8.33 13.40
N VAL A 618 10.04 7.78 14.62
CA VAL A 618 8.87 7.46 15.47
C VAL A 618 8.09 8.74 15.80
N LEU A 619 8.78 9.81 16.15
CA LEU A 619 8.15 11.10 16.42
C LEU A 619 7.48 11.69 15.17
N SER A 620 8.10 11.56 13.99
CA SER A 620 7.55 11.96 12.70
C SER A 620 6.27 11.20 12.39
N PHE A 621 6.30 9.88 12.55
CA PHE A 621 5.14 9.00 12.35
C PHE A 621 3.97 9.38 13.27
N GLY A 622 4.23 9.47 14.58
CA GLY A 622 3.19 9.86 15.55
C GLY A 622 2.61 11.24 15.24
N SER A 623 3.46 12.20 14.80
CA SER A 623 3.01 13.53 14.40
C SER A 623 2.16 13.49 13.14
N ALA A 624 2.56 12.71 12.13
CA ALA A 624 1.80 12.54 10.90
C ALA A 624 0.43 11.91 11.21
N LEU A 625 0.39 10.88 12.04
CA LEU A 625 -0.85 10.22 12.45
C LEU A 625 -1.77 11.16 13.25
N GLY A 626 -1.21 11.96 14.17
CA GLY A 626 -2.00 12.92 14.95
C GLY A 626 -2.58 14.06 14.12
N VAL A 627 -1.81 14.60 13.15
CA VAL A 627 -2.36 15.57 12.20
C VAL A 627 -3.42 14.92 11.30
N SER A 628 -3.20 13.69 10.87
CA SER A 628 -4.18 12.96 10.06
C SER A 628 -5.48 12.73 10.82
N ALA A 629 -5.42 12.41 12.12
CA ALA A 629 -6.60 12.30 12.98
C ALA A 629 -7.42 13.59 13.00
N LEU A 630 -6.75 14.75 13.13
CA LEU A 630 -7.43 16.05 13.08
C LEU A 630 -8.06 16.33 11.71
N MET A 631 -7.35 16.00 10.62
CA MET A 631 -7.85 16.19 9.27
C MET A 631 -9.05 15.28 8.98
N PHE A 632 -8.98 14.01 9.38
CA PHE A 632 -10.03 13.02 9.17
C PHE A 632 -11.30 13.38 9.94
N ASN A 633 -11.15 13.82 11.20
CA ASN A 633 -12.30 14.12 12.07
C ASN A 633 -12.95 15.50 11.81
N HIS A 634 -12.25 16.47 11.20
CA HIS A 634 -12.72 17.86 11.16
C HIS A 634 -12.67 18.52 9.78
N VAL A 635 -12.02 17.90 8.80
CA VAL A 635 -11.87 18.47 7.44
C VAL A 635 -12.46 17.55 6.39
N PHE A 636 -12.19 16.26 6.50
CA PHE A 636 -12.72 15.27 5.57
C PHE A 636 -14.00 14.61 6.08
N ASP A 637 -14.31 14.78 7.38
CA ASP A 637 -15.46 14.19 8.07
C ASP A 637 -15.58 12.67 7.85
N PHE A 638 -14.41 11.97 7.89
CA PHE A 638 -14.39 10.53 7.75
C PHE A 638 -15.03 9.85 8.97
N PRO A 639 -15.88 8.84 8.78
CA PRO A 639 -16.62 8.18 9.87
C PRO A 639 -15.69 7.45 10.85
N GLY A 640 -14.57 6.93 10.33
CA GLY A 640 -13.57 6.21 11.11
C GLY A 640 -12.34 5.89 10.27
N ALA A 641 -11.50 4.99 10.76
CA ALA A 641 -10.35 4.46 10.02
C ALA A 641 -10.32 2.93 10.15
N ASP A 642 -9.90 2.28 9.07
CA ASP A 642 -9.63 0.84 9.09
C ASP A 642 -8.54 0.52 10.10
N PRO A 643 -8.69 -0.53 10.93
CA PRO A 643 -7.72 -0.91 11.97
C PRO A 643 -6.31 -1.19 11.44
N ALA A 644 -6.15 -1.55 10.16
CA ALA A 644 -4.86 -1.79 9.52
C ALA A 644 -4.14 -0.49 9.08
N VAL A 645 -4.86 0.64 8.93
CA VAL A 645 -4.29 1.91 8.45
C VAL A 645 -3.06 2.36 9.26
N PRO A 646 -3.05 2.34 10.60
CA PRO A 646 -1.88 2.75 11.37
C PRO A 646 -0.65 1.88 11.11
N LEU A 647 -0.83 0.56 10.89
CA LEU A 647 0.26 -0.36 10.60
C LEU A 647 0.87 -0.10 9.21
N PHE A 648 0.04 0.04 8.19
CA PHE A 648 0.50 0.34 6.83
C PHE A 648 1.19 1.70 6.76
N ALA A 649 0.57 2.72 7.34
CA ALA A 649 1.17 4.04 7.42
C ALA A 649 2.54 4.03 8.14
N PHE A 650 2.66 3.27 9.24
CA PHE A 650 3.92 3.09 9.94
C PHE A 650 4.99 2.47 9.04
N ILE A 651 4.66 1.35 8.38
CA ILE A 651 5.62 0.63 7.53
C ILE A 651 6.08 1.53 6.38
N PHE A 652 5.16 2.21 5.69
CA PHE A 652 5.55 3.09 4.58
C PHE A 652 6.34 4.30 5.04
N LEU A 653 5.92 4.98 6.11
CA LEU A 653 6.64 6.15 6.61
C LEU A 653 8.01 5.79 7.19
N VAL A 654 8.12 4.67 7.91
CA VAL A 654 9.40 4.23 8.49
C VAL A 654 10.32 3.69 7.38
N ALA A 655 9.81 2.80 6.52
CA ALA A 655 10.62 2.20 5.47
C ALA A 655 11.13 3.23 4.46
N LEU A 656 10.25 4.11 3.96
CA LEU A 656 10.59 5.12 2.95
C LEU A 656 11.21 6.39 3.57
N GLY A 657 10.83 6.76 4.80
CA GLY A 657 11.35 7.95 5.47
C GLY A 657 12.80 7.80 5.89
N ILE A 658 13.22 6.63 6.35
CA ILE A 658 14.58 6.37 6.80
C ILE A 658 15.60 6.45 5.66
N ASP A 659 15.24 6.10 4.45
CA ASP A 659 16.10 6.07 3.28
C ASP A 659 16.84 7.38 3.05
N TYR A 660 16.12 8.47 3.09
CA TYR A 660 16.73 9.78 2.89
C TYR A 660 17.53 10.26 4.10
N SER A 661 17.16 9.82 5.30
CA SER A 661 17.93 10.08 6.51
C SER A 661 19.26 9.34 6.48
N ILE A 662 19.29 8.13 5.94
CA ILE A 662 20.50 7.37 5.61
C ILE A 662 21.39 8.19 4.67
N PHE A 663 20.80 8.76 3.61
CA PHE A 663 21.53 9.52 2.60
C PHE A 663 22.20 10.77 3.19
N LEU A 664 21.43 11.54 3.98
CA LEU A 664 21.92 12.72 4.67
C LEU A 664 23.08 12.37 5.62
N MET A 665 22.85 11.36 6.49
CA MET A 665 23.83 11.03 7.54
C MET A 665 25.05 10.30 7.00
N THR A 666 24.93 9.51 5.95
CA THR A 666 26.08 8.92 5.26
C THR A 666 26.94 10.02 4.65
N ARG A 667 26.32 10.99 3.97
CA ARG A 667 27.06 12.14 3.41
C ARG A 667 27.67 13.03 4.50
N ALA A 668 26.92 13.31 5.55
CA ALA A 668 27.43 14.04 6.71
C ALA A 668 28.64 13.33 7.32
N ARG A 669 28.60 11.99 7.47
CA ARG A 669 29.72 11.18 7.98
C ARG A 669 30.97 11.32 7.12
N GLU A 670 30.83 11.31 5.78
CA GLU A 670 31.95 11.55 4.86
C GLU A 670 32.57 12.93 5.09
N GLU A 671 31.75 13.97 5.19
CA GLU A 671 32.24 15.35 5.37
C GLU A 671 32.80 15.61 6.78
N VAL A 672 32.18 15.00 7.82
CA VAL A 672 32.64 15.06 9.22
C VAL A 672 34.08 14.52 9.36
N ALA A 673 34.43 13.48 8.59
CA ALA A 673 35.77 12.90 8.60
C ALA A 673 36.86 13.91 8.23
N PHE A 674 36.52 14.95 7.45
CA PHE A 674 37.48 15.97 6.97
C PHE A 674 37.32 17.32 7.68
N HIS A 675 36.10 17.71 8.04
CA HIS A 675 35.81 19.07 8.49
C HIS A 675 35.29 19.16 9.93
N GLY A 676 35.18 18.00 10.62
CA GLY A 676 34.58 17.94 11.97
C GLY A 676 33.05 17.93 11.97
N PRO A 677 32.45 17.73 13.14
CA PRO A 677 31.02 17.44 13.24
C PRO A 677 30.10 18.61 12.80
N HIS A 678 30.46 19.86 13.14
CA HIS A 678 29.61 21.02 12.80
C HIS A 678 29.63 21.32 11.29
N ASP A 679 30.81 21.51 10.73
CA ASP A 679 30.98 21.86 9.33
C ASP A 679 30.67 20.70 8.41
N GLY A 680 30.92 19.47 8.85
CA GLY A 680 30.61 18.26 8.10
C GLY A 680 29.11 18.05 7.91
N VAL A 681 28.32 18.18 8.97
CA VAL A 681 26.84 18.06 8.88
C VAL A 681 26.26 19.20 8.06
N MET A 682 26.73 20.43 8.26
CA MET A 682 26.34 21.61 7.46
C MET A 682 26.56 21.39 5.96
N ARG A 683 27.74 20.92 5.58
CA ARG A 683 28.07 20.64 4.17
C ARG A 683 27.26 19.47 3.61
N GLY A 684 27.05 18.43 4.42
CA GLY A 684 26.18 17.31 4.07
C GLY A 684 24.79 17.81 3.71
N LEU A 685 24.14 18.62 4.57
CA LEU A 685 22.83 19.20 4.34
C LEU A 685 22.79 20.11 3.10
N ALA A 686 23.78 21.00 2.94
CA ALA A 686 23.83 21.92 1.82
C ALA A 686 23.92 21.20 0.45
N VAL A 687 24.64 20.08 0.39
CA VAL A 687 24.84 19.30 -0.84
C VAL A 687 23.63 18.39 -1.14
N THR A 688 23.08 17.75 -0.13
CA THR A 688 22.02 16.73 -0.32
C THR A 688 20.61 17.31 -0.27
N GLY A 689 20.39 18.46 0.38
CA GLY A 689 19.08 19.01 0.67
C GLY A 689 18.18 19.17 -0.57
N GLY A 690 18.73 19.66 -1.69
CA GLY A 690 17.97 19.84 -2.92
C GLY A 690 17.49 18.51 -3.55
N VAL A 691 18.33 17.50 -3.54
CA VAL A 691 18.00 16.17 -4.09
C VAL A 691 16.95 15.48 -3.23
N ILE A 692 17.19 15.48 -1.92
CA ILE A 692 16.30 14.87 -0.92
C ILE A 692 14.91 15.50 -0.98
N THR A 693 14.84 16.84 -1.07
CA THR A 693 13.52 17.52 -1.13
C THR A 693 12.77 17.20 -2.41
N SER A 694 13.46 17.17 -3.55
CA SER A 694 12.81 16.80 -4.80
C SER A 694 12.29 15.36 -4.77
N ALA A 695 13.06 14.46 -4.20
CA ALA A 695 12.69 13.06 -4.04
C ALA A 695 11.49 12.90 -3.08
N GLY A 696 11.49 13.58 -1.93
CA GLY A 696 10.35 13.57 -1.01
C GLY A 696 9.06 14.12 -1.62
N ILE A 697 9.14 15.17 -2.46
CA ILE A 697 7.97 15.69 -3.18
C ILE A 697 7.45 14.65 -4.20
N VAL A 698 8.34 13.99 -4.95
CA VAL A 698 7.95 12.93 -5.89
C VAL A 698 7.24 11.82 -5.14
N LEU A 699 7.83 11.32 -4.06
CA LEU A 699 7.27 10.22 -3.26
C LEU A 699 5.92 10.61 -2.64
N ALA A 700 5.80 11.80 -2.05
CA ALA A 700 4.53 12.28 -1.51
C ALA A 700 3.45 12.37 -2.59
N THR A 701 3.80 12.83 -3.80
CA THR A 701 2.85 12.91 -4.92
C THR A 701 2.45 11.54 -5.44
N THR A 702 3.36 10.57 -5.50
CA THR A 702 3.02 9.20 -5.89
C THR A 702 2.06 8.56 -4.91
N PHE A 703 2.26 8.72 -3.60
CA PHE A 703 1.31 8.22 -2.59
C PHE A 703 -0.02 8.98 -2.61
N ALA A 704 0.00 10.29 -2.82
CA ALA A 704 -1.23 11.06 -2.97
C ALA A 704 -2.11 10.59 -4.16
N ALA A 705 -1.50 9.98 -5.19
CA ALA A 705 -2.26 9.41 -6.31
C ALA A 705 -3.15 8.23 -5.89
N LEU A 706 -2.88 7.53 -4.77
CA LEU A 706 -3.78 6.50 -4.24
C LEU A 706 -5.18 7.04 -3.92
N ALA A 707 -5.31 8.33 -3.60
CA ALA A 707 -6.61 8.97 -3.34
C ALA A 707 -7.50 9.10 -4.59
N VAL A 708 -7.00 8.74 -5.77
CA VAL A 708 -7.82 8.61 -7.00
C VAL A 708 -8.78 7.42 -6.89
N ILE A 709 -8.40 6.40 -6.12
CA ILE A 709 -9.25 5.25 -5.83
C ILE A 709 -10.27 5.70 -4.77
N PRO A 710 -11.58 5.62 -5.04
CA PRO A 710 -12.61 6.10 -4.11
C PRO A 710 -12.86 5.10 -2.95
N ILE A 711 -11.79 4.63 -2.32
CA ILE A 711 -11.82 3.71 -1.18
C ILE A 711 -11.21 4.42 0.01
N LEU A 712 -11.95 4.49 1.11
CA LEU A 712 -11.58 5.22 2.32
C LEU A 712 -10.20 4.81 2.85
N PHE A 713 -9.92 3.52 2.97
CA PHE A 713 -8.63 2.98 3.39
C PHE A 713 -7.45 3.56 2.57
N LEU A 714 -7.57 3.56 1.24
CA LEU A 714 -6.51 4.03 0.35
C LEU A 714 -6.35 5.55 0.40
N ALA A 715 -7.44 6.29 0.54
CA ALA A 715 -7.40 7.75 0.72
C ALA A 715 -6.73 8.12 2.04
N GLN A 716 -7.00 7.39 3.13
CA GLN A 716 -6.36 7.57 4.42
C GLN A 716 -4.86 7.30 4.35
N ILE A 717 -4.44 6.18 3.75
CA ILE A 717 -3.02 5.86 3.51
C ILE A 717 -2.36 6.92 2.63
N ALA A 718 -3.02 7.34 1.55
CA ALA A 718 -2.53 8.39 0.66
C ALA A 718 -2.21 9.67 1.43
N PHE A 719 -3.14 10.14 2.26
CA PHE A 719 -2.94 11.36 3.05
C PHE A 719 -1.86 11.20 4.10
N ILE A 720 -1.92 10.15 4.93
CA ILE A 720 -0.96 9.93 6.02
C ILE A 720 0.47 9.83 5.47
N VAL A 721 0.66 9.04 4.42
CA VAL A 721 2.00 8.81 3.86
C VAL A 721 2.49 10.04 3.09
N ALA A 722 1.67 10.67 2.25
CA ALA A 722 2.06 11.88 1.53
C ALA A 722 2.42 13.02 2.49
N PHE A 723 1.57 13.31 3.48
CA PHE A 723 1.84 14.32 4.50
C PHE A 723 3.05 13.96 5.36
N GLY A 724 3.15 12.70 5.82
CA GLY A 724 4.25 12.24 6.66
C GLY A 724 5.60 12.30 5.95
N VAL A 725 5.68 11.95 4.66
CA VAL A 725 6.90 12.10 3.84
C VAL A 725 7.29 13.57 3.68
N LEU A 726 6.32 14.48 3.48
CA LEU A 726 6.61 15.92 3.42
C LEU A 726 7.08 16.45 4.78
N LEU A 727 6.41 16.06 5.87
CA LEU A 727 6.80 16.41 7.23
C LEU A 727 8.23 15.94 7.53
N ASP A 728 8.53 14.69 7.21
CA ASP A 728 9.87 14.12 7.37
C ASP A 728 10.91 14.88 6.54
N THR A 729 10.61 15.17 5.29
CA THR A 729 11.53 15.84 4.36
C THR A 729 11.81 17.28 4.75
N PHE A 730 10.77 18.07 5.06
CA PHE A 730 10.91 19.52 5.30
C PHE A 730 11.24 19.86 6.76
N VAL A 731 10.77 19.06 7.72
CA VAL A 731 10.90 19.37 9.14
C VAL A 731 11.92 18.47 9.82
N VAL A 732 11.71 17.16 9.80
CA VAL A 732 12.53 16.22 10.57
C VAL A 732 13.95 16.19 10.03
N ARG A 733 14.11 16.01 8.75
CA ARG A 733 15.39 15.84 8.07
C ARG A 733 16.12 17.15 7.84
N THR A 734 15.38 18.23 7.63
CA THR A 734 15.97 19.54 7.35
C THR A 734 16.34 20.29 8.63
N LEU A 735 15.53 20.15 9.69
CA LEU A 735 15.70 20.90 10.94
C LEU A 735 16.11 20.00 12.11
N LEU A 736 15.32 18.95 12.43
CA LEU A 736 15.50 18.16 13.64
C LEU A 736 16.82 17.38 13.65
N VAL A 737 17.00 16.50 12.68
CA VAL A 737 18.15 15.58 12.65
C VAL A 737 19.50 16.32 12.53
N PRO A 738 19.66 17.29 11.61
CA PRO A 738 20.93 18.04 11.53
C PRO A 738 21.18 18.87 12.77
N ALA A 739 20.19 19.55 13.32
CA ALA A 739 20.35 20.39 14.51
C ALA A 739 20.75 19.55 15.74
N ALA A 740 20.07 18.40 15.96
CA ALA A 740 20.43 17.49 17.03
C ALA A 740 21.84 16.89 16.86
N ALA A 741 22.19 16.49 15.63
CA ALA A 741 23.53 15.95 15.33
C ALA A 741 24.63 16.97 15.54
N ILE A 742 24.39 18.26 15.22
CA ILE A 742 25.32 19.36 15.46
C ILE A 742 25.46 19.65 16.96
N ASP A 743 24.34 19.72 17.71
CA ASP A 743 24.36 20.00 19.15
C ASP A 743 25.08 18.89 19.94
N MET A 744 24.90 17.61 19.56
CA MET A 744 25.61 16.47 20.16
C MET A 744 27.09 16.36 19.68
N GLY A 745 27.44 16.95 18.57
CA GLY A 745 28.81 16.99 18.06
C GLY A 745 29.42 15.59 17.83
N TRP A 746 30.61 15.33 18.45
CA TRP A 746 31.27 14.03 18.32
C TRP A 746 30.53 12.87 18.97
N PHE A 747 29.62 13.12 19.91
CA PHE A 747 28.83 12.08 20.57
C PHE A 747 27.88 11.40 19.58
N THR A 748 27.36 12.13 18.59
CA THR A 748 26.55 11.56 17.51
C THR A 748 27.22 10.36 16.84
N TRP A 749 28.55 10.34 16.77
CA TRP A 749 29.32 9.32 16.05
C TRP A 749 29.90 8.23 16.98
N TRP A 750 29.44 8.11 18.22
CA TRP A 750 29.86 7.05 19.11
C TRP A 750 29.30 5.68 18.67
N PRO A 751 30.07 4.56 18.70
CA PRO A 751 31.43 4.43 19.27
C PRO A 751 32.56 4.71 18.27
N ILE A 752 32.32 4.75 16.94
CA ILE A 752 33.37 4.86 15.95
C ILE A 752 33.36 6.24 15.27
N ARG A 753 34.32 7.09 15.63
CA ARG A 753 34.47 8.40 15.00
C ARG A 753 34.87 8.27 13.54
N PRO A 754 34.22 9.03 12.61
CA PRO A 754 34.57 9.04 11.21
C PRO A 754 36.02 9.45 10.98
N ARG A 755 36.76 8.68 10.16
CA ARG A 755 38.13 8.99 9.72
C ARG A 755 38.21 8.88 8.21
N PRO A 756 38.96 9.76 7.53
CA PRO A 756 39.11 9.66 6.09
C PRO A 756 39.81 8.37 5.69
N THR A 757 39.31 7.69 4.69
CA THR A 757 39.94 6.50 4.13
C THR A 757 41.13 6.87 3.25
N LYS A 758 42.10 5.94 3.07
CA LYS A 758 43.28 6.17 2.19
C LYS A 758 42.85 6.55 0.77
N HIS A 759 41.76 6.01 0.28
CA HIS A 759 41.24 6.30 -1.06
C HIS A 759 40.66 7.73 -1.13
N GLN A 760 39.92 8.17 -0.13
CA GLN A 760 39.38 9.53 -0.02
C GLN A 760 40.50 10.59 0.12
N LEU A 761 41.56 10.28 0.87
CA LEU A 761 42.76 11.14 0.97
C LEU A 761 43.49 11.24 -0.37
N ALA A 762 43.58 10.15 -1.14
CA ALA A 762 44.21 10.17 -2.46
C ALA A 762 43.43 11.01 -3.49
N GLN A 763 42.09 11.00 -3.42
CA GLN A 763 41.24 11.79 -4.32
C GLN A 763 41.24 13.30 -4.05
N ARG A 764 41.61 13.74 -2.85
CA ARG A 764 41.67 15.16 -2.43
C ARG A 764 43.08 15.73 -2.41
N ARG A 765 44.12 14.96 -2.76
CA ARG A 765 45.45 15.55 -2.92
C ARG A 765 45.38 16.60 -4.03
N PRO A 766 45.74 17.90 -3.74
CA PRO A 766 45.88 18.86 -4.80
C PRO A 766 46.93 18.33 -5.77
N VAL A 767 46.63 18.39 -7.05
CA VAL A 767 47.68 18.21 -8.07
C VAL A 767 48.75 19.26 -7.73
N SER A 768 49.89 18.80 -7.21
CA SER A 768 51.00 19.68 -7.00
C SER A 768 51.39 20.23 -8.38
N VAL A 769 51.02 21.47 -8.65
CA VAL A 769 51.61 22.23 -9.73
C VAL A 769 53.07 22.39 -9.29
N GLY A 770 53.95 21.63 -9.86
CA GLY A 770 55.37 21.78 -9.68
C GLY A 770 55.78 23.18 -10.12
N PRO A 771 56.90 23.71 -9.57
CA PRO A 771 57.39 25.06 -9.85
C PRO A 771 57.69 25.25 -11.32
#